data_c4088ddd38c20377a41a935946f428eb
#
_entry.id   c4088ddd38c20377a41a935946f428eb
#
_cell.length_a   1.000
_cell.length_b   1.000
_cell.length_c   1.000
_cell.angle_alpha   90.00
_cell.angle_beta   90.00
_cell.angle_gamma   90.00
#
_symmetry.space_group_name_H-M   'P 1'
#
loop_
_entity.id
_entity.type
_entity.pdbx_description
1 polymer ?
#
loop_
_entity_poly.entity_id
_entity_poly.type
_entity_poly.pdbx_seq_one_letter_code
_entity_poly.pdbx_strand_id
1 'polypeptide(L)'
;MGEVKRVFHKKMWILIAVAVLGNLCLFLYSELAGRSFTEMFFAAGQYQKLVERYENMSLEQAQERLGTEFGNIRKYAKILKQENSPEETKEPVQNEIQNSQTAENAVQKQTSEELLSEVDEGSREMIAYHQSLTAQQQTQLELQLKQLRSKLEYLNGYEASIDTVMANAENMKRFRIFSKQNTFSYSNILRTAQDFERVQNVELKLDNDKGADAFVHYNLMYYIAAALMVAVIYSLFDERENGMWQIVHNTPNGRTVLALKRLLLLAGGSFAILFLLYGTTFLTAMLLYGGVKDLANPVQTFVDFGKFTYTLSKGAYILRQFFLSWFILAAFSIILWALFMAFRNRNHTLICTAAFVGIEILVYQKIEVQSVYNVFHYINVVSFLKISDLYSTYINWGFQNYVFSVFSVALFFLTVCSLFCGIFAVMRYAAMRPNTKVSLLSRMFTAVHGQYQRVFAKYPVVLKELHKLVITGKALWAVAALIIIAAYFSTTGQMTFTDAQKEYDKMYLEHGGKEYGYIEDYVQERLEAYRQAQEALEEAAAAYEAGEIELKEYTAAVSALQYQRQVVNTIQEYQSKLSYAEQIRETTGQEIWLVSDRGYEEIFGKYSRQREFILILALVTAIMIIVSESIAMEYRTGMYQIVHSAPNGRAAVMRWKITACVVLTIGLTAAVYGIDIWNLHHIYGMPYLAAPALSLTFLENAWGGLAGHLSISGWLIILLLVRLVVALFTMTAAMLVSRAIGKKGNRALMPAVLAGVILLVWILHQVTQLV
;
A
#
# COMPACT_ATOMS: atom_id res chain seq x y z
N MET A 1 18.04 -28.51 -22.14
CA MET A 1 17.36 -27.62 -23.11
C MET A 1 15.87 -27.96 -23.31
N GLY A 2 15.44 -29.21 -23.41
CA GLY A 2 14.04 -29.58 -23.66
C GLY A 2 13.05 -29.06 -22.61
N GLU A 3 13.33 -29.22 -21.32
CA GLU A 3 12.46 -28.74 -20.23
C GLU A 3 12.34 -27.20 -20.23
N VAL A 4 13.43 -26.47 -20.47
CA VAL A 4 13.41 -25.00 -20.57
C VAL A 4 12.48 -24.55 -21.71
N LYS A 5 12.61 -25.12 -22.89
CA LYS A 5 11.74 -24.80 -24.05
C LYS A 5 10.27 -25.16 -23.80
N ARG A 6 10.03 -26.22 -23.02
CA ARG A 6 8.67 -26.66 -22.67
C ARG A 6 7.98 -25.68 -21.73
N VAL A 7 8.70 -25.23 -20.72
CA VAL A 7 8.16 -24.32 -19.68
C VAL A 7 8.14 -22.88 -20.20
N PHE A 8 9.26 -22.39 -20.70
CA PHE A 8 9.40 -21.04 -21.28
C PHE A 8 9.02 -21.01 -22.76
N HIS A 9 7.81 -21.46 -23.08
CA HIS A 9 7.25 -21.39 -24.42
C HIS A 9 6.74 -19.95 -24.73
N LYS A 10 6.39 -19.68 -25.97
CA LYS A 10 5.99 -18.32 -26.45
C LYS A 10 4.95 -17.63 -25.55
N LYS A 11 3.98 -18.37 -25.00
CA LYS A 11 2.95 -17.80 -24.11
C LYS A 11 3.51 -17.37 -22.75
N MET A 12 4.49 -18.10 -22.21
CA MET A 12 5.16 -17.73 -20.95
C MET A 12 5.99 -16.47 -21.14
N TRP A 13 6.72 -16.33 -22.26
CA TRP A 13 7.44 -15.11 -22.57
C TRP A 13 6.53 -13.88 -22.72
N ILE A 14 5.35 -14.06 -23.33
CA ILE A 14 4.33 -13.00 -23.40
C ILE A 14 3.86 -12.62 -21.99
N LEU A 15 3.60 -13.60 -21.13
CA LEU A 15 3.21 -13.34 -19.73
C LEU A 15 4.29 -12.58 -18.97
N ILE A 16 5.56 -12.98 -19.13
CA ILE A 16 6.70 -12.29 -18.51
C ILE A 16 6.81 -10.85 -19.03
N ALA A 17 6.69 -10.64 -20.35
CA ALA A 17 6.74 -9.30 -20.94
C ALA A 17 5.61 -8.40 -20.42
N VAL A 18 4.38 -8.92 -20.32
CA VAL A 18 3.24 -8.19 -19.74
C VAL A 18 3.48 -7.88 -18.27
N ALA A 19 4.06 -8.81 -17.51
CA ALA A 19 4.38 -8.60 -16.11
C ALA A 19 5.48 -7.55 -15.91
N VAL A 20 6.51 -7.53 -16.78
CA VAL A 20 7.57 -6.50 -16.76
C VAL A 20 6.98 -5.13 -17.07
N LEU A 21 6.16 -5.00 -18.10
CA LEU A 21 5.49 -3.74 -18.44
C LEU A 21 4.54 -3.30 -17.31
N GLY A 22 3.76 -4.23 -16.77
CA GLY A 22 2.88 -3.95 -15.62
C GLY A 22 3.65 -3.49 -14.40
N ASN A 23 4.80 -4.12 -14.11
CA ASN A 23 5.68 -3.72 -13.01
C ASN A 23 6.23 -2.29 -13.19
N LEU A 24 6.65 -1.94 -14.42
CA LEU A 24 7.12 -0.58 -14.72
C LEU A 24 5.99 0.45 -14.56
N CYS A 25 4.79 0.14 -15.05
CA CYS A 25 3.62 1.00 -14.85
C CYS A 25 3.29 1.19 -13.37
N LEU A 26 3.36 0.11 -12.56
CA LEU A 26 3.11 0.17 -11.12
C LEU A 26 4.20 0.93 -10.37
N PHE A 27 5.46 0.79 -10.78
CA PHE A 27 6.56 1.58 -10.23
C PHE A 27 6.38 3.07 -10.53
N LEU A 28 6.12 3.44 -11.77
CA LEU A 28 5.84 4.83 -12.14
C LEU A 28 4.59 5.37 -11.42
N TYR A 29 3.56 4.55 -11.27
CA TYR A 29 2.37 4.92 -10.52
C TYR A 29 2.66 5.16 -9.03
N SER A 30 3.50 4.33 -8.39
CA SER A 30 3.91 4.56 -7.01
C SER A 30 4.69 5.87 -6.83
N GLU A 31 5.51 6.23 -7.82
CA GLU A 31 6.29 7.46 -7.81
C GLU A 31 5.45 8.72 -8.13
N LEU A 32 4.36 8.56 -8.88
CA LEU A 32 3.42 9.66 -9.13
C LEU A 32 2.82 10.19 -7.83
N ALA A 33 2.51 9.32 -6.86
CA ALA A 33 1.95 9.69 -5.55
C ALA A 33 0.79 10.70 -5.64
N GLY A 34 -0.09 10.53 -6.64
CA GLY A 34 -1.22 11.43 -6.89
C GLY A 34 -0.89 12.70 -7.69
N ARG A 35 0.32 12.82 -8.26
CA ARG A 35 0.77 13.93 -9.12
C ARG A 35 0.64 13.57 -10.59
N SER A 36 0.70 14.60 -11.46
CA SER A 36 0.84 14.37 -12.90
C SER A 36 2.27 13.95 -13.28
N PHE A 37 2.44 13.33 -14.45
CA PHE A 37 3.78 12.96 -14.95
C PHE A 37 4.71 14.18 -15.08
N THR A 38 4.20 15.31 -15.54
CA THR A 38 4.96 16.55 -15.65
C THR A 38 5.46 17.06 -14.30
N GLU A 39 4.64 16.99 -13.26
CA GLU A 39 5.01 17.36 -11.90
C GLU A 39 6.05 16.40 -11.31
N MET A 40 5.93 15.09 -11.59
CA MET A 40 6.89 14.09 -11.14
C MET A 40 8.29 14.34 -11.73
N PHE A 41 8.38 14.56 -13.06
CA PHE A 41 9.65 14.87 -13.72
C PHE A 41 10.22 16.22 -13.27
N PHE A 42 9.35 17.21 -13.08
CA PHE A 42 9.77 18.49 -12.54
C PHE A 42 10.35 18.33 -11.12
N ALA A 43 9.66 17.61 -10.25
CA ALA A 43 10.11 17.33 -8.88
C ALA A 43 11.44 16.58 -8.83
N ALA A 44 11.64 15.60 -9.72
CA ALA A 44 12.89 14.86 -9.81
C ALA A 44 14.07 15.77 -10.21
N GLY A 45 13.89 16.56 -11.26
CA GLY A 45 14.92 17.52 -11.72
C GLY A 45 15.18 18.65 -10.72
N GLN A 46 14.14 19.09 -10.00
CA GLN A 46 14.27 20.11 -8.95
C GLN A 46 15.09 19.57 -7.76
N TYR A 47 14.81 18.36 -7.30
CA TYR A 47 15.56 17.74 -6.20
C TYR A 47 17.04 17.58 -6.54
N GLN A 48 17.34 17.12 -7.75
CA GLN A 48 18.73 17.01 -8.21
C GLN A 48 19.48 18.35 -8.14
N LYS A 49 18.87 19.43 -8.65
CA LYS A 49 19.46 20.78 -8.57
C LYS A 49 19.64 21.28 -7.14
N LEU A 50 18.71 20.94 -6.24
CA LEU A 50 18.85 21.28 -4.83
C LEU A 50 20.01 20.55 -4.18
N VAL A 51 20.19 19.25 -4.44
CA VAL A 51 21.34 18.50 -3.93
C VAL A 51 22.65 19.07 -4.49
N GLU A 52 22.75 19.29 -5.80
CA GLU A 52 23.93 19.87 -6.44
C GLU A 52 24.34 21.24 -5.86
N ARG A 53 23.37 22.03 -5.36
CA ARG A 53 23.62 23.35 -4.71
C ARG A 53 24.38 23.19 -3.38
N TYR A 54 24.14 22.10 -2.63
CA TYR A 54 24.69 21.92 -1.29
C TYR A 54 25.73 20.79 -1.18
N GLU A 55 25.89 19.92 -2.20
CA GLU A 55 26.76 18.73 -2.15
C GLU A 55 28.25 19.03 -1.93
N ASN A 56 28.70 20.21 -2.33
CA ASN A 56 30.10 20.64 -2.22
C ASN A 56 30.44 21.34 -0.90
N MET A 57 29.48 21.48 0.01
CA MET A 57 29.66 22.11 1.33
C MET A 57 29.86 21.07 2.40
N SER A 58 30.45 21.46 3.55
CA SER A 58 30.39 20.59 4.72
C SER A 58 28.91 20.42 5.16
N LEU A 59 28.61 19.29 5.81
CA LEU A 59 27.22 19.00 6.24
C LEU A 59 26.66 20.10 7.15
N GLU A 60 27.49 20.65 8.05
CA GLU A 60 27.11 21.77 8.93
C GLU A 60 26.79 23.03 8.15
N GLN A 61 27.68 23.42 7.22
CA GLN A 61 27.46 24.59 6.37
C GLN A 61 26.22 24.44 5.47
N ALA A 62 26.01 23.24 4.92
CA ALA A 62 24.83 22.95 4.11
C ALA A 62 23.55 23.05 4.93
N GLN A 63 23.56 22.56 6.18
CA GLN A 63 22.41 22.62 7.09
C GLN A 63 22.10 24.06 7.50
N GLU A 64 23.09 24.85 7.87
CA GLU A 64 22.94 26.25 8.26
C GLU A 64 22.39 27.08 7.09
N ARG A 65 23.01 26.96 5.90
CA ARG A 65 22.60 27.66 4.70
C ARG A 65 21.19 27.30 4.27
N LEU A 66 20.88 26.00 4.21
CA LEU A 66 19.53 25.55 3.88
C LEU A 66 18.49 26.04 4.91
N GLY A 67 18.84 26.03 6.21
CA GLY A 67 18.01 26.54 7.28
C GLY A 67 17.68 28.03 7.10
N THR A 68 18.68 28.83 6.75
CA THR A 68 18.55 30.28 6.48
C THR A 68 17.71 30.52 5.21
N GLU A 69 18.04 29.90 4.09
CA GLU A 69 17.33 30.04 2.82
C GLU A 69 15.86 29.63 2.95
N PHE A 70 15.58 28.49 3.60
CA PHE A 70 14.21 28.00 3.82
C PHE A 70 13.42 28.89 4.80
N GLY A 71 14.07 29.38 5.85
CA GLY A 71 13.49 30.33 6.78
C GLY A 71 13.08 31.63 6.08
N ASN A 72 13.94 32.16 5.21
CA ASN A 72 13.70 33.39 4.45
C ASN A 72 12.58 33.22 3.42
N ILE A 73 12.49 32.09 2.73
CA ILE A 73 11.36 31.78 1.82
C ILE A 73 10.04 31.83 2.59
N ARG A 74 9.97 31.18 3.78
CA ARG A 74 8.75 31.15 4.59
C ARG A 74 8.35 32.53 5.13
N LYS A 75 9.34 33.30 5.59
CA LYS A 75 9.10 34.69 6.03
C LYS A 75 8.55 35.52 4.89
N TYR A 76 9.17 35.45 3.73
CA TYR A 76 8.75 36.17 2.53
C TYR A 76 7.33 35.76 2.08
N ALA A 77 7.02 34.48 2.01
CA ALA A 77 5.69 34.00 1.65
C ALA A 77 4.59 34.46 2.65
N LYS A 78 4.94 34.55 3.96
CA LYS A 78 4.03 35.06 5.00
C LYS A 78 3.76 36.55 4.83
N ILE A 79 4.80 37.33 4.56
CA ILE A 79 4.69 38.80 4.32
C ILE A 79 3.82 39.06 3.10
N LEU A 80 4.09 38.39 1.97
CA LEU A 80 3.29 38.49 0.76
C LEU A 80 1.80 38.18 0.96
N LYS A 81 1.49 37.16 1.75
CA LYS A 81 0.09 36.84 2.09
C LYS A 81 -0.57 37.97 2.90
N GLN A 82 0.17 38.59 3.80
CA GLN A 82 -0.33 39.72 4.60
C GLN A 82 -0.50 41.00 3.73
N GLU A 83 0.41 41.27 2.80
CA GLU A 83 0.32 42.40 1.88
C GLU A 83 -0.85 42.26 0.89
N ASN A 84 -1.15 41.06 0.43
CA ASN A 84 -2.19 40.78 -0.57
C ASN A 84 -3.59 40.45 0.04
N SER A 85 -3.74 40.45 1.36
CA SER A 85 -5.06 40.24 2.01
C SER A 85 -5.83 41.57 2.02
N PRO A 86 -7.08 41.63 1.49
CA PRO A 86 -7.91 42.82 1.58
C PRO A 86 -8.18 43.19 3.06
N GLU A 87 -8.18 44.48 3.39
CA GLU A 87 -8.37 44.99 4.76
C GLU A 87 -9.76 44.72 5.39
N GLU A 88 -10.69 44.11 4.66
CA GLU A 88 -12.10 43.94 5.08
C GLU A 88 -12.49 42.64 5.81
N THR A 89 -11.59 41.74 6.03
CA THR A 89 -11.93 40.49 6.76
C THR A 89 -11.15 40.34 8.07
N LYS A 90 -11.33 41.29 8.98
CA LYS A 90 -10.94 41.11 10.39
C LYS A 90 -12.17 40.73 11.19
N GLU A 91 -12.46 39.43 11.28
CA GLU A 91 -13.40 38.92 12.24
C GLU A 91 -12.87 39.08 13.68
N PRO A 92 -13.73 39.40 14.66
CA PRO A 92 -13.29 39.78 16.02
C PRO A 92 -12.57 38.66 16.78
N VAL A 93 -12.78 37.38 16.44
CA VAL A 93 -12.16 36.22 17.11
C VAL A 93 -10.69 36.03 16.74
N GLN A 94 -10.25 36.41 15.53
CA GLN A 94 -8.83 36.37 15.16
C GLN A 94 -7.99 37.43 15.89
N ASN A 95 -8.60 38.54 16.32
CA ASN A 95 -7.89 39.59 17.02
C ASN A 95 -7.54 39.23 18.47
N GLU A 96 -8.36 38.42 19.15
CA GLU A 96 -8.04 37.99 20.53
C GLU A 96 -6.96 36.90 20.56
N ILE A 97 -6.95 35.98 19.60
CA ILE A 97 -5.91 34.93 19.51
C ILE A 97 -4.57 35.53 19.00
N GLN A 98 -4.62 36.56 18.14
CA GLN A 98 -3.43 37.28 17.69
C GLN A 98 -2.87 38.24 18.77
N ASN A 99 -3.70 38.78 19.64
CA ASN A 99 -3.23 39.67 20.71
C ASN A 99 -2.49 38.94 21.84
N SER A 100 -2.79 37.64 22.06
CA SER A 100 -2.01 36.82 22.98
C SER A 100 -0.66 36.33 22.39
N GLN A 101 -0.49 36.35 21.08
CA GLN A 101 0.81 36.13 20.41
C GLN A 101 1.62 37.42 20.21
N THR A 102 1.06 38.60 20.48
CA THR A 102 1.66 39.91 20.20
C THR A 102 2.52 40.45 21.33
N ALA A 103 2.61 39.78 22.45
CA ALA A 103 3.53 40.19 23.52
C ALA A 103 5.01 39.86 23.21
N GLU A 104 5.29 38.90 22.33
CA GLU A 104 6.66 38.56 21.89
C GLU A 104 7.11 39.17 20.56
N ASN A 105 6.23 39.81 19.79
CA ASN A 105 6.56 40.33 18.45
C ASN A 105 6.12 41.76 18.27
N ALA A 106 6.73 42.70 19.01
CA ALA A 106 6.95 44.05 18.55
C ALA A 106 8.07 44.06 17.47
N VAL A 107 8.00 43.16 16.47
CA VAL A 107 8.83 43.22 15.28
C VAL A 107 8.13 44.14 14.31
N GLN A 108 8.80 45.23 13.98
CA GLN A 108 8.47 46.19 12.89
C GLN A 108 7.80 45.43 11.73
N LYS A 109 6.72 46.01 11.19
CA LYS A 109 6.05 45.56 9.96
C LYS A 109 7.06 45.65 8.81
N GLN A 110 7.83 44.57 8.60
CA GLN A 110 8.84 44.48 7.55
C GLN A 110 8.11 44.25 6.22
N THR A 111 8.41 45.08 5.23
CA THR A 111 7.86 44.91 3.87
C THR A 111 8.63 43.83 3.12
N SER A 112 8.01 43.27 2.07
CA SER A 112 8.66 42.26 1.22
C SER A 112 9.94 42.77 0.57
N GLU A 113 10.02 44.08 0.24
CA GLU A 113 11.21 44.74 -0.32
C GLU A 113 12.32 44.92 0.71
N GLU A 114 11.99 45.27 1.95
CA GLU A 114 12.96 45.39 3.05
C GLU A 114 13.60 44.02 3.36
N LEU A 115 12.82 42.92 3.44
CA LEU A 115 13.36 41.59 3.63
C LEU A 115 14.34 41.22 2.51
N LEU A 116 13.99 41.47 1.24
CA LEU A 116 14.87 41.20 0.09
C LEU A 116 16.17 41.99 0.14
N SER A 117 16.20 43.19 0.76
CA SER A 117 17.43 43.98 0.90
C SER A 117 18.37 43.46 1.99
N GLU A 118 17.82 42.82 3.03
CA GLU A 118 18.56 42.31 4.20
C GLU A 118 19.12 40.90 4.03
N VAL A 119 18.51 40.08 3.16
CA VAL A 119 18.93 38.67 2.98
C VAL A 119 20.15 38.54 2.07
N ASP A 120 20.94 37.49 2.26
CA ASP A 120 22.07 37.13 1.43
C ASP A 120 21.69 36.81 -0.03
N GLU A 121 22.67 36.87 -0.94
CA GLU A 121 22.46 36.64 -2.37
C GLU A 121 21.83 35.27 -2.66
N GLY A 122 22.26 34.23 -1.95
CA GLY A 122 21.70 32.85 -2.07
C GLY A 122 20.24 32.78 -1.70
N SER A 123 19.82 33.44 -0.62
CA SER A 123 18.41 33.52 -0.21
C SER A 123 17.59 34.33 -1.23
N ARG A 124 18.12 35.42 -1.80
CA ARG A 124 17.44 36.17 -2.87
C ARG A 124 17.19 35.32 -4.11
N GLU A 125 18.19 34.60 -4.58
CA GLU A 125 18.04 33.69 -5.71
C GLU A 125 16.96 32.64 -5.45
N MET A 126 16.93 32.05 -4.24
CA MET A 126 15.97 31.01 -3.89
C MET A 126 14.56 31.57 -3.74
N ILE A 127 14.38 32.77 -3.19
CA ILE A 127 13.09 33.50 -3.15
C ILE A 127 12.62 33.80 -4.56
N ALA A 128 13.48 34.35 -5.43
CA ALA A 128 13.14 34.62 -6.82
C ALA A 128 12.75 33.36 -7.59
N TYR A 129 13.48 32.26 -7.36
CA TYR A 129 13.13 30.95 -7.91
C TYR A 129 11.77 30.48 -7.43
N HIS A 130 11.50 30.55 -6.12
CA HIS A 130 10.19 30.19 -5.54
C HIS A 130 9.05 31.00 -6.15
N GLN A 131 9.23 32.31 -6.37
CA GLN A 131 8.22 33.16 -7.00
C GLN A 131 7.96 32.82 -8.47
N SER A 132 8.97 32.35 -9.21
CA SER A 132 8.81 31.95 -10.63
C SER A 132 7.98 30.68 -10.82
N LEU A 133 7.68 29.94 -9.73
CA LEU A 133 6.96 28.69 -9.74
C LEU A 133 5.45 28.87 -9.57
N THR A 134 4.67 27.94 -10.12
CA THR A 134 3.23 27.86 -9.84
C THR A 134 2.98 27.47 -8.37
N ALA A 135 1.79 27.75 -7.82
CA ALA A 135 1.46 27.44 -6.43
C ALA A 135 1.68 25.96 -6.04
N GLN A 136 1.38 25.04 -6.94
CA GLN A 136 1.66 23.60 -6.74
C GLN A 136 3.16 23.30 -6.70
N GLN A 137 3.94 23.91 -7.59
CA GLN A 137 5.40 23.77 -7.64
C GLN A 137 6.08 24.41 -6.43
N GLN A 138 5.54 25.53 -5.91
CA GLN A 138 6.00 26.16 -4.67
C GLN A 138 5.83 25.23 -3.47
N THR A 139 4.64 24.64 -3.30
CA THR A 139 4.38 23.65 -2.25
C THR A 139 5.30 22.43 -2.38
N GLN A 140 5.58 22.01 -3.61
CA GLN A 140 6.50 20.90 -3.88
C GLN A 140 7.95 21.25 -3.49
N LEU A 141 8.41 22.46 -3.82
CA LEU A 141 9.74 22.94 -3.44
C LEU A 141 9.88 23.01 -1.91
N GLU A 142 8.90 23.56 -1.22
CA GLU A 142 8.91 23.63 0.26
C GLU A 142 8.98 22.24 0.88
N LEU A 143 8.24 21.27 0.33
CA LEU A 143 8.28 19.89 0.80
C LEU A 143 9.67 19.26 0.61
N GLN A 144 10.31 19.51 -0.55
CA GLN A 144 11.66 19.02 -0.84
C GLN A 144 12.72 19.67 0.05
N LEU A 145 12.63 20.98 0.28
CA LEU A 145 13.53 21.67 1.22
C LEU A 145 13.39 21.14 2.64
N LYS A 146 12.16 20.84 3.08
CA LYS A 146 11.91 20.21 4.38
C LYS A 146 12.52 18.79 4.45
N GLN A 147 12.35 17.98 3.40
CA GLN A 147 12.95 16.65 3.32
C GLN A 147 14.48 16.72 3.34
N LEU A 148 15.05 17.63 2.56
CA LEU A 148 16.51 17.83 2.50
C LEU A 148 17.06 18.30 3.85
N ARG A 149 16.33 19.19 4.55
CA ARG A 149 16.70 19.62 5.91
C ARG A 149 16.70 18.46 6.89
N SER A 150 15.66 17.64 6.92
CA SER A 150 15.62 16.45 7.78
C SER A 150 16.74 15.47 7.45
N LYS A 151 17.09 15.33 6.16
CA LYS A 151 18.22 14.50 5.73
C LYS A 151 19.56 15.05 6.26
N LEU A 152 19.80 16.36 6.14
CA LEU A 152 21.01 16.99 6.66
C LEU A 152 21.10 16.90 8.19
N GLU A 153 19.99 17.10 8.90
CA GLU A 153 19.91 16.91 10.35
C GLU A 153 20.28 15.46 10.74
N TYR A 154 19.79 14.49 9.99
CA TYR A 154 20.13 13.08 10.18
C TYR A 154 21.62 12.82 9.91
N LEU A 155 22.17 13.29 8.78
CA LEU A 155 23.56 13.06 8.40
C LEU A 155 24.53 13.69 9.42
N ASN A 156 24.26 14.92 9.88
CA ASN A 156 25.04 15.61 10.91
C ASN A 156 24.94 14.93 12.29
N GLY A 157 23.76 14.41 12.62
CA GLY A 157 23.51 13.74 13.91
C GLY A 157 23.94 12.27 13.92
N TYR A 158 24.37 11.68 12.79
CA TYR A 158 24.63 10.25 12.69
C TYR A 158 25.73 9.78 13.64
N GLU A 159 26.91 10.42 13.61
CA GLU A 159 28.04 10.07 14.47
C GLU A 159 27.67 10.15 15.94
N ALA A 160 27.05 11.26 16.36
CA ALA A 160 26.59 11.44 17.75
C ALA A 160 25.53 10.39 18.15
N SER A 161 24.70 9.93 17.20
CA SER A 161 23.73 8.86 17.46
C SER A 161 24.41 7.51 17.72
N ILE A 162 25.48 7.19 16.97
CA ILE A 162 26.28 5.98 17.18
C ILE A 162 27.01 6.03 18.52
N ASP A 163 27.63 7.17 18.85
CA ASP A 163 28.28 7.37 20.14
C ASP A 163 27.31 7.23 21.31
N THR A 164 26.08 7.73 21.15
CA THR A 164 24.99 7.54 22.13
C THR A 164 24.65 6.06 22.32
N VAL A 165 24.56 5.27 21.25
CA VAL A 165 24.32 3.82 21.34
C VAL A 165 25.45 3.13 22.11
N MET A 166 26.70 3.49 21.82
CA MET A 166 27.87 2.93 22.50
C MET A 166 27.93 3.32 23.97
N ALA A 167 27.69 4.59 24.29
CA ALA A 167 27.64 5.08 25.67
C ALA A 167 26.49 4.42 26.46
N ASN A 168 25.30 4.26 25.86
CA ASN A 168 24.20 3.55 26.46
C ASN A 168 24.52 2.07 26.71
N ALA A 169 25.18 1.39 25.77
CA ALA A 169 25.64 0.02 25.97
C ALA A 169 26.61 -0.10 27.15
N GLU A 170 27.55 0.84 27.30
CA GLU A 170 28.48 0.89 28.42
C GLU A 170 27.74 1.16 29.75
N ASN A 171 26.82 2.10 29.79
CA ASN A 171 26.01 2.40 30.94
C ASN A 171 25.11 1.21 31.36
N MET A 172 24.48 0.52 30.40
CA MET A 172 23.65 -0.65 30.69
C MET A 172 24.43 -1.78 31.38
N LYS A 173 25.72 -1.96 31.06
CA LYS A 173 26.57 -2.96 31.74
C LYS A 173 26.71 -2.70 33.25
N ARG A 174 26.55 -1.44 33.69
CA ARG A 174 26.66 -1.06 35.11
C ARG A 174 25.40 -1.41 35.92
N PHE A 175 24.27 -1.58 35.28
CA PHE A 175 23.02 -1.96 35.98
C PHE A 175 23.04 -3.44 36.36
N ARG A 176 22.75 -3.76 37.61
CA ARG A 176 22.77 -5.13 38.18
C ARG A 176 21.94 -6.14 37.39
N ILE A 177 20.85 -5.71 36.77
CA ILE A 177 19.98 -6.56 35.94
C ILE A 177 20.68 -7.05 34.69
N PHE A 178 21.53 -6.18 34.07
CA PHE A 178 22.21 -6.45 32.79
C PHE A 178 23.68 -6.85 32.96
N SER A 179 24.26 -6.72 34.17
CA SER A 179 25.68 -7.02 34.42
C SER A 179 25.97 -8.50 34.61
N LYS A 180 24.92 -9.35 34.73
CA LYS A 180 25.11 -10.80 34.94
C LYS A 180 25.66 -11.45 33.67
N GLN A 181 26.91 -11.86 33.73
CA GLN A 181 27.58 -12.63 32.67
C GLN A 181 26.82 -13.93 32.35
N ASN A 182 26.94 -14.42 31.13
CA ASN A 182 26.25 -15.60 30.65
C ASN A 182 24.70 -15.46 30.58
N THR A 183 24.21 -14.25 30.38
CA THR A 183 22.79 -13.99 30.04
C THR A 183 22.67 -13.43 28.63
N PHE A 184 21.53 -13.68 28.00
CA PHE A 184 21.24 -13.09 26.67
C PHE A 184 21.38 -11.56 26.69
N SER A 185 20.84 -10.88 27.72
CA SER A 185 20.87 -9.41 27.82
C SER A 185 22.30 -8.87 27.81
N TYR A 186 23.21 -9.48 28.61
CA TYR A 186 24.61 -9.09 28.64
C TYR A 186 25.31 -9.32 27.28
N SER A 187 25.12 -10.50 26.70
CA SER A 187 25.70 -10.85 25.40
C SER A 187 25.17 -9.96 24.26
N ASN A 188 23.89 -9.58 24.32
CA ASN A 188 23.26 -8.70 23.34
C ASN A 188 23.80 -7.27 23.41
N ILE A 189 24.00 -6.74 24.64
CA ILE A 189 24.60 -5.40 24.83
C ILE A 189 26.03 -5.37 24.26
N LEU A 190 26.84 -6.40 24.53
CA LEU A 190 28.20 -6.52 23.97
C LEU A 190 28.17 -6.60 22.44
N ARG A 191 27.30 -7.43 21.90
CA ARG A 191 27.16 -7.61 20.46
C ARG A 191 26.71 -6.31 19.79
N THR A 192 25.75 -5.60 20.37
CA THR A 192 25.27 -4.32 19.85
C THR A 192 26.40 -3.29 19.79
N ALA A 193 27.18 -3.14 20.87
CA ALA A 193 28.33 -2.25 20.88
C ALA A 193 29.33 -2.59 19.77
N GLN A 194 29.69 -3.86 19.63
CA GLN A 194 30.64 -4.32 18.59
C GLN A 194 30.12 -4.12 17.16
N ASP A 195 28.82 -4.33 16.94
CA ASP A 195 28.23 -4.18 15.61
C ASP A 195 28.15 -2.68 15.21
N PHE A 196 27.85 -1.77 16.14
CA PHE A 196 27.80 -0.33 15.88
C PHE A 196 29.20 0.31 15.81
N GLU A 197 30.20 -0.19 16.55
CA GLU A 197 31.59 0.23 16.44
C GLU A 197 32.14 0.13 15.00
N ARG A 198 31.68 -0.84 14.21
CA ARG A 198 32.06 -1.01 12.80
C ARG A 198 31.66 0.15 11.90
N VAL A 199 30.61 0.86 12.25
CA VAL A 199 30.05 1.96 11.44
C VAL A 199 30.32 3.34 12.04
N GLN A 200 31.05 3.43 13.16
CA GLN A 200 31.33 4.68 13.85
C GLN A 200 32.14 5.66 12.97
N ASN A 201 33.11 5.18 12.18
CA ASN A 201 33.97 6.02 11.35
C ASN A 201 33.53 6.11 9.89
N VAL A 202 32.22 5.94 9.61
CA VAL A 202 31.67 6.06 8.25
C VAL A 202 31.41 7.53 7.94
N GLU A 203 32.18 8.11 7.05
CA GLU A 203 31.94 9.48 6.55
C GLU A 203 30.70 9.51 5.68
N LEU A 204 29.71 10.25 6.11
CA LEU A 204 28.50 10.50 5.35
C LEU A 204 28.61 11.83 4.59
N LYS A 205 28.07 11.86 3.38
CA LYS A 205 28.02 13.06 2.52
C LYS A 205 26.61 13.24 1.98
N LEU A 206 26.24 14.48 1.73
CA LEU A 206 25.00 14.76 1.02
C LEU A 206 25.13 14.30 -0.43
N ASP A 207 24.14 13.59 -0.92
CA ASP A 207 24.11 13.01 -2.26
C ASP A 207 22.69 12.88 -2.81
N ASN A 208 22.58 12.62 -4.12
CA ASN A 208 21.31 12.33 -4.77
C ASN A 208 21.00 10.83 -4.65
N ASP A 209 20.37 10.46 -3.57
CA ASP A 209 19.98 9.07 -3.26
C ASP A 209 18.56 8.71 -3.73
N LYS A 210 17.78 9.67 -4.21
CA LYS A 210 16.33 9.50 -4.49
C LYS A 210 16.03 8.33 -5.43
N GLY A 211 16.84 8.14 -6.47
CA GLY A 211 16.68 7.01 -7.39
C GLY A 211 16.99 5.66 -6.74
N ALA A 212 18.04 5.60 -5.93
CA ALA A 212 18.41 4.37 -5.22
C ALA A 212 17.42 4.07 -4.09
N ASP A 213 16.94 5.08 -3.38
CA ASP A 213 15.95 4.98 -2.31
C ASP A 213 14.61 4.47 -2.84
N ALA A 214 14.04 5.11 -3.86
CA ALA A 214 12.82 4.69 -4.51
C ALA A 214 12.89 3.23 -5.00
N PHE A 215 14.05 2.83 -5.55
CA PHE A 215 14.28 1.47 -6.01
C PHE A 215 14.36 0.46 -4.87
N VAL A 216 15.10 0.75 -3.80
CA VAL A 216 15.32 -0.15 -2.65
C VAL A 216 14.02 -0.43 -1.90
N HIS A 217 13.15 0.57 -1.77
CA HIS A 217 11.87 0.46 -1.06
C HIS A 217 10.73 -0.10 -1.93
N TYR A 218 10.93 -0.25 -3.25
CA TYR A 218 9.92 -0.81 -4.14
C TYR A 218 9.85 -2.33 -4.05
N ASN A 219 9.02 -2.84 -3.15
CA ASN A 219 8.88 -4.28 -2.88
C ASN A 219 7.91 -5.02 -3.82
N LEU A 220 7.09 -4.30 -4.61
CA LEU A 220 6.03 -4.92 -5.44
C LEU A 220 6.60 -5.85 -6.52
N MET A 221 7.79 -5.58 -7.05
CA MET A 221 8.45 -6.44 -8.02
C MET A 221 8.68 -7.87 -7.52
N TYR A 222 8.92 -8.06 -6.21
CA TYR A 222 9.12 -9.39 -5.63
C TYR A 222 7.83 -10.21 -5.57
N TYR A 223 6.69 -9.55 -5.30
CA TYR A 223 5.37 -10.19 -5.34
C TYR A 223 5.01 -10.61 -6.78
N ILE A 224 5.32 -9.77 -7.78
CA ILE A 224 5.12 -10.09 -9.20
C ILE A 224 6.02 -11.25 -9.61
N ALA A 225 7.29 -11.25 -9.21
CA ALA A 225 8.21 -12.35 -9.46
C ALA A 225 7.73 -13.68 -8.85
N ALA A 226 7.24 -13.65 -7.59
CA ALA A 226 6.65 -14.81 -6.94
C ALA A 226 5.41 -15.33 -7.69
N ALA A 227 4.52 -14.44 -8.14
CA ALA A 227 3.35 -14.81 -8.94
C ALA A 227 3.73 -15.45 -10.29
N LEU A 228 4.77 -14.94 -10.97
CA LEU A 228 5.30 -15.55 -12.19
C LEU A 228 5.89 -16.94 -11.92
N MET A 229 6.57 -17.14 -10.78
CA MET A 229 7.07 -18.46 -10.40
C MET A 229 5.94 -19.46 -10.11
N VAL A 230 4.83 -19.02 -9.53
CA VAL A 230 3.60 -19.85 -9.43
C VAL A 230 3.15 -20.32 -10.83
N ALA A 231 3.13 -19.41 -11.82
CA ALA A 231 2.75 -19.78 -13.20
C ALA A 231 3.73 -20.77 -13.85
N VAL A 232 5.04 -20.62 -13.58
CA VAL A 232 6.07 -21.57 -14.03
C VAL A 232 5.82 -22.96 -13.43
N ILE A 233 5.60 -23.05 -12.12
CA ILE A 233 5.34 -24.31 -11.42
C ILE A 233 4.03 -24.94 -11.89
N TYR A 234 3.01 -24.12 -12.13
CA TYR A 234 1.74 -24.56 -12.66
C TYR A 234 1.90 -25.20 -14.05
N SER A 235 2.76 -24.64 -14.91
CA SER A 235 3.11 -25.23 -16.21
C SER A 235 3.84 -26.58 -16.07
N LEU A 236 4.69 -26.73 -15.07
CA LEU A 236 5.34 -28.02 -14.76
C LEU A 236 4.34 -29.12 -14.37
N PHE A 237 3.22 -28.73 -13.76
CA PHE A 237 2.20 -29.66 -13.32
C PHE A 237 1.31 -30.20 -14.47
N ASP A 238 1.22 -29.53 -15.59
CA ASP A 238 0.44 -29.98 -16.77
C ASP A 238 0.82 -31.40 -17.23
N GLU A 239 2.10 -31.78 -17.13
CA GLU A 239 2.58 -33.13 -17.44
C GLU A 239 1.93 -34.21 -16.57
N ARG A 240 1.71 -33.89 -15.29
CA ARG A 240 1.07 -34.79 -14.35
C ARG A 240 -0.41 -34.96 -14.61
N GLU A 241 -1.13 -33.88 -14.95
CA GLU A 241 -2.56 -33.92 -15.28
C GLU A 241 -2.83 -34.67 -16.60
N ASN A 242 -1.97 -34.45 -17.59
CA ASN A 242 -2.10 -35.09 -18.91
C ASN A 242 -1.59 -36.55 -18.93
N GLY A 243 -1.14 -37.12 -17.81
CA GLY A 243 -0.63 -38.47 -17.72
C GLY A 243 0.74 -38.70 -18.41
N MET A 244 1.33 -37.68 -19.02
CA MET A 244 2.62 -37.75 -19.72
C MET A 244 3.78 -38.21 -18.82
N TRP A 245 3.67 -37.94 -17.49
CA TRP A 245 4.67 -38.38 -16.50
C TRP A 245 4.91 -39.88 -16.54
N GLN A 246 3.90 -40.71 -16.88
CA GLN A 246 4.05 -42.17 -16.99
C GLN A 246 5.00 -42.58 -18.12
N ILE A 247 4.94 -41.88 -19.24
CA ILE A 247 5.84 -42.09 -20.38
C ILE A 247 7.26 -41.62 -20.00
N VAL A 248 7.35 -40.44 -19.42
CA VAL A 248 8.63 -39.83 -19.01
C VAL A 248 9.35 -40.70 -17.98
N HIS A 249 8.63 -41.25 -16.99
CA HIS A 249 9.20 -42.10 -15.93
C HIS A 249 9.74 -43.44 -16.43
N ASN A 250 9.35 -43.87 -17.64
CA ASN A 250 9.88 -45.06 -18.28
C ASN A 250 11.20 -44.79 -19.03
N THR A 251 11.63 -43.55 -19.14
CA THR A 251 12.94 -43.19 -19.70
C THR A 251 14.04 -43.27 -18.64
N PRO A 252 15.30 -43.61 -18.99
CA PRO A 252 16.40 -43.79 -18.04
C PRO A 252 16.63 -42.59 -17.09
N ASN A 253 16.42 -41.37 -17.57
CA ASN A 253 16.64 -40.12 -16.83
C ASN A 253 15.32 -39.45 -16.39
N GLY A 254 14.18 -40.12 -16.50
CA GLY A 254 12.85 -39.53 -16.33
C GLY A 254 12.39 -39.37 -14.88
N ARG A 255 13.12 -39.88 -13.89
CA ARG A 255 12.74 -39.86 -12.46
C ARG A 255 13.55 -38.83 -11.69
N THR A 256 14.55 -39.27 -10.92
CA THR A 256 15.39 -38.42 -10.06
C THR A 256 16.18 -37.36 -10.82
N VAL A 257 16.79 -37.75 -11.95
CA VAL A 257 17.58 -36.82 -12.77
C VAL A 257 16.71 -35.68 -13.32
N LEU A 258 15.50 -36.01 -13.76
CA LEU A 258 14.57 -35.01 -14.25
C LEU A 258 14.08 -34.09 -13.12
N ALA A 259 13.79 -34.66 -11.92
CA ALA A 259 13.43 -33.86 -10.75
C ALA A 259 14.53 -32.86 -10.35
N LEU A 260 15.80 -33.29 -10.36
CA LEU A 260 16.95 -32.41 -10.12
C LEU A 260 17.08 -31.31 -11.20
N LYS A 261 16.90 -31.66 -12.48
CA LYS A 261 16.86 -30.67 -13.56
C LYS A 261 15.74 -29.64 -13.39
N ARG A 262 14.60 -30.03 -12.83
CA ARG A 262 13.49 -29.11 -12.50
C ARG A 262 13.83 -28.18 -11.33
N LEU A 263 14.53 -28.67 -10.29
CA LEU A 263 15.04 -27.78 -9.25
C LEU A 263 15.99 -26.71 -9.82
N LEU A 264 16.91 -27.10 -10.69
CA LEU A 264 17.80 -26.17 -11.38
C LEU A 264 17.03 -25.20 -12.30
N LEU A 265 15.98 -25.67 -12.95
CA LEU A 265 15.11 -24.82 -13.77
C LEU A 265 14.34 -23.81 -12.93
N LEU A 266 13.88 -24.19 -11.73
CA LEU A 266 13.22 -23.26 -10.80
C LEU A 266 14.21 -22.20 -10.29
N ALA A 267 15.42 -22.58 -9.91
CA ALA A 267 16.46 -21.64 -9.49
C ALA A 267 16.92 -20.71 -10.64
N GLY A 268 17.17 -21.25 -11.82
CA GLY A 268 17.54 -20.46 -12.99
C GLY A 268 16.40 -19.61 -13.55
N GLY A 269 15.18 -20.12 -13.50
CA GLY A 269 13.97 -19.40 -13.90
C GLY A 269 13.67 -18.22 -12.98
N SER A 270 13.80 -18.42 -11.67
CA SER A 270 13.66 -17.34 -10.68
C SER A 270 14.73 -16.26 -10.85
N PHE A 271 15.98 -16.66 -11.17
CA PHE A 271 17.03 -15.70 -11.50
C PHE A 271 16.68 -14.86 -12.72
N ALA A 272 16.29 -15.48 -13.83
CA ALA A 272 16.00 -14.79 -15.06
C ALA A 272 14.79 -13.83 -14.92
N ILE A 273 13.72 -14.28 -14.26
CA ILE A 273 12.52 -13.46 -14.02
C ILE A 273 12.87 -12.27 -13.13
N LEU A 274 13.56 -12.52 -12.02
CA LEU A 274 13.96 -11.45 -11.10
C LEU A 274 14.94 -10.48 -11.78
N PHE A 275 15.91 -10.96 -12.52
CA PHE A 275 16.86 -10.13 -13.25
C PHE A 275 16.17 -9.15 -14.20
N LEU A 276 15.14 -9.60 -14.92
CA LEU A 276 14.38 -8.74 -15.82
C LEU A 276 13.58 -7.68 -15.04
N LEU A 277 12.85 -8.08 -14.00
CA LEU A 277 12.03 -7.15 -13.20
C LEU A 277 12.94 -6.16 -12.45
N TYR A 278 13.95 -6.66 -11.76
CA TYR A 278 14.89 -5.88 -10.97
C TYR A 278 15.69 -4.89 -11.82
N GLY A 279 16.26 -5.40 -12.93
CA GLY A 279 17.08 -4.59 -13.85
C GLY A 279 16.28 -3.50 -14.54
N THR A 280 15.06 -3.80 -15.00
CA THR A 280 14.20 -2.79 -15.65
C THR A 280 13.73 -1.74 -14.65
N THR A 281 13.35 -2.13 -13.43
CA THR A 281 12.96 -1.17 -12.37
C THR A 281 14.13 -0.30 -11.94
N PHE A 282 15.32 -0.90 -11.72
CA PHE A 282 16.52 -0.16 -11.39
C PHE A 282 16.88 0.86 -12.47
N LEU A 283 16.90 0.44 -13.73
CA LEU A 283 17.17 1.33 -14.85
C LEU A 283 16.17 2.50 -14.90
N THR A 284 14.89 2.22 -14.70
CA THR A 284 13.85 3.24 -14.71
C THR A 284 14.02 4.23 -13.55
N ALA A 285 14.33 3.75 -12.34
CA ALA A 285 14.58 4.61 -11.18
C ALA A 285 15.78 5.53 -11.41
N MET A 286 16.90 5.00 -11.96
CA MET A 286 18.09 5.78 -12.26
C MET A 286 17.88 6.78 -13.41
N LEU A 287 17.05 6.43 -14.41
CA LEU A 287 16.70 7.36 -15.49
C LEU A 287 15.79 8.48 -15.02
N LEU A 288 14.90 8.19 -14.05
CA LEU A 288 13.96 9.18 -13.52
C LEU A 288 14.64 10.20 -12.61
N TYR A 289 15.46 9.72 -11.66
CA TYR A 289 16.01 10.56 -10.58
C TYR A 289 17.52 10.83 -10.68
N GLY A 290 18.24 10.12 -11.55
CA GLY A 290 19.69 10.20 -11.62
C GLY A 290 20.38 9.51 -10.43
N GLY A 291 21.53 10.05 -10.00
CA GLY A 291 22.25 9.56 -8.80
C GLY A 291 23.11 8.32 -9.01
N VAL A 292 23.42 7.94 -10.26
CA VAL A 292 24.28 6.77 -10.54
C VAL A 292 25.69 6.95 -9.96
N LYS A 293 26.25 8.16 -9.97
CA LYS A 293 27.54 8.49 -9.36
C LYS A 293 27.56 8.24 -7.85
N ASP A 294 26.40 8.41 -7.20
CA ASP A 294 26.26 8.36 -5.75
C ASP A 294 26.07 6.94 -5.21
N LEU A 295 26.03 5.94 -6.08
CA LEU A 295 26.00 4.52 -5.70
C LEU A 295 27.27 4.04 -5.00
N ALA A 296 28.37 4.78 -5.09
CA ALA A 296 29.63 4.50 -4.38
C ALA A 296 29.57 4.92 -2.89
N ASN A 297 28.63 5.81 -2.52
CA ASN A 297 28.48 6.31 -1.15
C ASN A 297 27.94 5.22 -0.20
N PRO A 298 28.23 5.35 1.12
CA PRO A 298 27.74 4.42 2.11
C PRO A 298 26.22 4.31 2.13
N VAL A 299 25.68 3.12 2.39
CA VAL A 299 24.24 2.88 2.47
C VAL A 299 23.59 3.63 3.65
N GLN A 300 24.37 3.96 4.69
CA GLN A 300 23.94 4.73 5.84
C GLN A 300 23.53 6.17 5.51
N THR A 301 23.77 6.66 4.29
CA THR A 301 23.23 7.94 3.82
C THR A 301 21.71 7.90 3.63
N PHE A 302 21.10 6.71 3.47
CA PHE A 302 19.62 6.57 3.57
C PHE A 302 19.18 6.73 5.01
N VAL A 303 18.17 7.56 5.26
CA VAL A 303 17.66 7.85 6.59
C VAL A 303 17.19 6.58 7.32
N ASP A 304 16.57 5.65 6.60
CA ASP A 304 16.03 4.40 7.16
C ASP A 304 17.10 3.37 7.49
N PHE A 305 18.34 3.58 7.06
CA PHE A 305 19.47 2.68 7.28
C PHE A 305 20.41 3.10 8.43
N GLY A 306 19.99 4.03 9.27
CA GLY A 306 20.77 4.47 10.43
C GLY A 306 21.14 3.36 11.43
N LYS A 307 20.36 2.27 11.46
CA LYS A 307 20.65 1.09 12.30
C LYS A 307 21.33 -0.06 11.55
N PHE A 308 21.74 0.16 10.31
CA PHE A 308 22.40 -0.86 9.50
C PHE A 308 23.90 -0.92 9.81
N THR A 309 24.36 -2.03 10.37
CA THR A 309 25.71 -2.18 10.97
C THR A 309 26.77 -2.74 10.01
N TYR A 310 26.48 -2.82 8.71
CA TYR A 310 27.46 -3.25 7.70
C TYR A 310 27.95 -2.06 6.89
N THR A 311 29.27 -1.95 6.71
CA THR A 311 29.92 -0.92 5.88
C THR A 311 29.83 -1.31 4.41
N LEU A 312 28.71 -0.98 3.76
CA LEU A 312 28.48 -1.26 2.34
C LEU A 312 28.21 0.04 1.58
N SER A 313 28.67 0.11 0.33
CA SER A 313 28.20 1.14 -0.58
C SER A 313 26.78 0.83 -1.03
N LYS A 314 26.02 1.85 -1.45
CA LYS A 314 24.64 1.68 -2.00
C LYS A 314 24.62 0.68 -3.14
N GLY A 315 25.56 0.75 -4.07
CA GLY A 315 25.66 -0.20 -5.19
C GLY A 315 25.94 -1.63 -4.73
N ALA A 316 26.83 -1.82 -3.75
CA ALA A 316 27.10 -3.14 -3.17
C ALA A 316 25.88 -3.69 -2.42
N TYR A 317 25.13 -2.82 -1.72
CA TYR A 317 23.88 -3.18 -1.06
C TYR A 317 22.83 -3.64 -2.08
N ILE A 318 22.59 -2.86 -3.14
CA ILE A 318 21.64 -3.20 -4.22
C ILE A 318 22.01 -4.54 -4.86
N LEU A 319 23.28 -4.77 -5.16
CA LEU A 319 23.71 -6.06 -5.71
C LEU A 319 23.48 -7.22 -4.73
N ARG A 320 23.80 -7.02 -3.46
CA ARG A 320 23.56 -8.02 -2.41
C ARG A 320 22.08 -8.29 -2.20
N GLN A 321 21.25 -7.26 -2.22
CA GLN A 321 19.79 -7.38 -2.17
C GLN A 321 19.25 -8.21 -3.34
N PHE A 322 19.77 -8.03 -4.56
CA PHE A 322 19.42 -8.86 -5.71
C PHE A 322 19.67 -10.35 -5.46
N PHE A 323 20.87 -10.71 -5.02
CA PHE A 323 21.22 -12.13 -4.77
C PHE A 323 20.44 -12.72 -3.61
N LEU A 324 20.16 -11.96 -2.55
CA LEU A 324 19.32 -12.38 -1.45
C LEU A 324 17.87 -12.61 -1.90
N SER A 325 17.33 -11.70 -2.69
CA SER A 325 15.98 -11.81 -3.24
C SER A 325 15.85 -13.00 -4.21
N TRP A 326 16.86 -13.22 -5.03
CA TRP A 326 16.91 -14.42 -5.88
C TRP A 326 16.92 -15.70 -5.05
N PHE A 327 17.74 -15.77 -4.01
CA PHE A 327 17.80 -16.92 -3.12
C PHE A 327 16.44 -17.20 -2.46
N ILE A 328 15.81 -16.17 -1.94
CA ILE A 328 14.47 -16.26 -1.32
C ILE A 328 13.43 -16.74 -2.34
N LEU A 329 13.41 -16.17 -3.53
CA LEU A 329 12.47 -16.54 -4.60
C LEU A 329 12.69 -17.99 -5.08
N ALA A 330 13.95 -18.43 -5.18
CA ALA A 330 14.29 -19.80 -5.51
C ALA A 330 13.83 -20.77 -4.41
N ALA A 331 14.07 -20.44 -3.12
CA ALA A 331 13.62 -21.22 -1.97
C ALA A 331 12.08 -21.35 -1.96
N PHE A 332 11.35 -20.25 -2.15
CA PHE A 332 9.89 -20.30 -2.25
C PHE A 332 9.40 -21.16 -3.43
N SER A 333 10.08 -21.05 -4.57
CA SER A 333 9.74 -21.89 -5.72
C SER A 333 9.93 -23.38 -5.46
N ILE A 334 10.96 -23.76 -4.71
CA ILE A 334 11.20 -25.14 -4.29
C ILE A 334 10.14 -25.61 -3.30
N ILE A 335 9.82 -24.78 -2.29
CA ILE A 335 8.79 -25.10 -1.28
C ILE A 335 7.42 -25.25 -1.97
N LEU A 336 7.08 -24.34 -2.87
CA LEU A 336 5.83 -24.40 -3.62
C LEU A 336 5.77 -25.65 -4.53
N TRP A 337 6.88 -25.99 -5.20
CA TRP A 337 6.94 -27.21 -6.00
C TRP A 337 6.76 -28.47 -5.14
N ALA A 338 7.30 -28.49 -3.90
CA ALA A 338 7.07 -29.57 -2.96
C ALA A 338 5.60 -29.71 -2.57
N LEU A 339 4.90 -28.60 -2.35
CA LEU A 339 3.45 -28.59 -2.13
C LEU A 339 2.69 -29.16 -3.32
N PHE A 340 3.06 -28.79 -4.55
CA PHE A 340 2.48 -29.36 -5.77
C PHE A 340 2.75 -30.88 -5.88
N MET A 341 3.87 -31.37 -5.37
CA MET A 341 4.15 -32.81 -5.34
C MET A 341 3.41 -33.55 -4.21
N ALA A 342 3.09 -32.88 -3.10
CA ALA A 342 2.32 -33.45 -2.00
C ALA A 342 0.88 -33.75 -2.41
N PHE A 343 0.22 -32.86 -3.15
CA PHE A 343 -1.17 -33.02 -3.57
C PHE A 343 -1.27 -33.63 -4.98
N ARG A 344 -2.30 -34.44 -5.17
CA ARG A 344 -2.56 -35.07 -6.47
C ARG A 344 -3.26 -34.15 -7.45
N ASN A 345 -4.07 -33.23 -6.96
CA ASN A 345 -4.94 -32.37 -7.76
C ASN A 345 -4.42 -30.94 -7.73
N ARG A 346 -4.18 -30.36 -8.89
CA ARG A 346 -3.67 -28.99 -9.11
C ARG A 346 -4.47 -27.92 -8.34
N ASN A 347 -5.80 -28.04 -8.38
CA ASN A 347 -6.66 -27.07 -7.74
C ASN A 347 -6.58 -27.12 -6.20
N HIS A 348 -6.51 -28.31 -5.62
CA HIS A 348 -6.33 -28.45 -4.17
C HIS A 348 -5.01 -27.83 -3.72
N THR A 349 -3.95 -27.95 -4.53
CA THR A 349 -2.67 -27.31 -4.23
C THR A 349 -2.77 -25.78 -4.25
N LEU A 350 -3.40 -25.22 -5.29
CA LEU A 350 -3.61 -23.75 -5.37
C LEU A 350 -4.40 -23.22 -4.18
N ILE A 351 -5.43 -23.96 -3.76
CA ILE A 351 -6.24 -23.64 -2.58
C ILE A 351 -5.39 -23.62 -1.32
N CYS A 352 -4.67 -24.71 -1.08
CA CYS A 352 -3.82 -24.82 0.11
C CYS A 352 -2.73 -23.74 0.10
N THR A 353 -2.17 -23.43 -1.07
CA THR A 353 -1.19 -22.34 -1.22
C THR A 353 -1.81 -20.99 -0.92
N ALA A 354 -2.98 -20.70 -1.48
CA ALA A 354 -3.68 -19.43 -1.22
C ALA A 354 -4.09 -19.29 0.25
N ALA A 355 -4.59 -20.37 0.87
CA ALA A 355 -4.92 -20.37 2.28
C ALA A 355 -3.68 -20.15 3.17
N PHE A 356 -2.57 -20.83 2.84
CA PHE A 356 -1.30 -20.64 3.54
C PHE A 356 -0.80 -19.19 3.43
N VAL A 357 -0.74 -18.62 2.24
CA VAL A 357 -0.34 -17.22 2.03
C VAL A 357 -1.30 -16.26 2.75
N GLY A 358 -2.61 -16.54 2.75
CA GLY A 358 -3.59 -15.74 3.50
C GLY A 358 -3.34 -15.76 5.00
N ILE A 359 -3.02 -16.92 5.58
CA ILE A 359 -2.64 -17.04 7.00
C ILE A 359 -1.35 -16.27 7.28
N GLU A 360 -0.34 -16.39 6.43
CA GLU A 360 0.93 -15.67 6.55
C GLU A 360 0.73 -14.14 6.54
N ILE A 361 -0.14 -13.63 5.68
CA ILE A 361 -0.49 -12.20 5.65
C ILE A 361 -1.16 -11.78 6.97
N LEU A 362 -2.13 -12.57 7.47
CA LEU A 362 -2.80 -12.28 8.74
C LEU A 362 -1.84 -12.30 9.92
N VAL A 363 -0.94 -13.29 9.97
CA VAL A 363 0.09 -13.39 11.01
C VAL A 363 1.02 -12.20 10.98
N TYR A 364 1.50 -11.81 9.80
CA TYR A 364 2.37 -10.64 9.62
C TYR A 364 1.73 -9.35 10.13
N GLN A 365 0.44 -9.15 9.88
CA GLN A 365 -0.28 -7.93 10.28
C GLN A 365 -0.67 -7.89 11.75
N LYS A 366 -1.00 -9.05 12.35
CA LYS A 366 -1.49 -9.10 13.73
C LYS A 366 -0.38 -9.22 14.77
N ILE A 367 0.80 -9.68 14.38
CA ILE A 367 1.93 -9.80 15.30
C ILE A 367 2.83 -8.59 15.14
N GLU A 368 2.86 -7.75 16.18
CA GLU A 368 3.71 -6.57 16.22
C GLU A 368 5.20 -6.94 16.36
N VAL A 369 6.06 -6.07 15.82
CA VAL A 369 7.52 -6.21 15.84
C VAL A 369 8.07 -6.31 17.28
N GLN A 370 7.43 -5.66 18.25
CA GLN A 370 7.83 -5.65 19.65
C GLN A 370 7.26 -6.82 20.47
N SER A 371 6.43 -7.65 19.86
CA SER A 371 5.83 -8.82 20.54
C SER A 371 6.86 -9.88 20.84
N VAL A 372 6.63 -10.66 21.92
CA VAL A 372 7.38 -11.88 22.22
C VAL A 372 7.28 -12.91 21.08
N TYR A 373 6.20 -12.85 20.30
CA TYR A 373 5.95 -13.72 19.14
C TYR A 373 6.49 -13.16 17.82
N ASN A 374 7.38 -12.17 17.83
CA ASN A 374 7.95 -11.53 16.64
C ASN A 374 8.68 -12.51 15.69
N VAL A 375 9.04 -13.70 16.18
CA VAL A 375 9.55 -14.81 15.34
C VAL A 375 8.63 -15.08 14.15
N PHE A 376 7.30 -15.13 14.38
CA PHE A 376 6.32 -15.38 13.31
C PHE A 376 6.11 -14.16 12.38
N HIS A 377 6.48 -12.97 12.83
CA HIS A 377 6.50 -11.78 11.99
C HIS A 377 7.67 -11.83 11.00
N TYR A 378 8.87 -12.20 11.46
CA TYR A 378 10.08 -12.21 10.64
C TYR A 378 10.29 -13.50 9.84
N ILE A 379 9.91 -14.68 10.39
CA ILE A 379 9.87 -15.94 9.63
C ILE A 379 8.51 -16.05 8.94
N ASN A 380 8.28 -15.19 7.98
CA ASN A 380 7.00 -15.02 7.29
C ASN A 380 7.24 -14.74 5.80
N VAL A 381 6.35 -15.24 4.94
CA VAL A 381 6.45 -15.03 3.49
C VAL A 381 6.44 -13.54 3.12
N VAL A 382 5.62 -12.74 3.80
CA VAL A 382 5.54 -11.28 3.54
C VAL A 382 6.85 -10.59 3.92
N SER A 383 7.41 -10.92 5.09
CA SER A 383 8.68 -10.36 5.56
C SER A 383 9.83 -10.70 4.60
N PHE A 384 9.89 -11.94 4.10
CA PHE A 384 10.88 -12.35 3.12
C PHE A 384 10.73 -11.63 1.77
N LEU A 385 9.52 -11.26 1.36
CA LEU A 385 9.29 -10.48 0.14
C LEU A 385 9.53 -8.97 0.33
N LYS A 386 9.56 -8.50 1.58
CA LYS A 386 10.04 -7.16 1.96
C LYS A 386 11.51 -7.21 2.40
N ILE A 387 12.36 -7.62 1.48
CA ILE A 387 13.78 -7.91 1.80
C ILE A 387 14.54 -6.70 2.31
N SER A 388 14.23 -5.48 1.83
CA SER A 388 14.83 -4.23 2.31
C SER A 388 14.59 -4.05 3.80
N ASP A 389 13.34 -4.19 4.24
CA ASP A 389 12.94 -4.00 5.62
C ASP A 389 13.56 -5.08 6.53
N LEU A 390 13.51 -6.36 6.08
CA LEU A 390 14.08 -7.48 6.82
C LEU A 390 15.61 -7.36 6.96
N TYR A 391 16.31 -6.89 5.92
CA TYR A 391 17.76 -6.81 5.89
C TYR A 391 18.31 -5.58 6.62
N SER A 392 17.57 -4.45 6.61
CA SER A 392 17.96 -3.22 7.33
C SER A 392 17.62 -3.26 8.82
N THR A 393 16.71 -4.15 9.25
CA THR A 393 16.28 -4.25 10.64
C THR A 393 17.38 -4.79 11.53
N TYR A 394 17.73 -4.04 12.60
CA TYR A 394 18.65 -4.47 13.64
C TYR A 394 17.88 -5.01 14.85
N ILE A 395 17.66 -6.33 14.87
CA ILE A 395 17.06 -7.06 15.99
C ILE A 395 17.83 -8.34 16.20
N ASN A 396 18.06 -8.69 17.45
CA ASN A 396 18.78 -9.89 17.85
C ASN A 396 17.86 -10.84 18.65
N TRP A 397 17.94 -12.11 18.35
CA TRP A 397 17.33 -13.18 19.12
C TRP A 397 18.36 -13.96 19.92
N GLY A 398 17.93 -14.44 21.09
CA GLY A 398 18.74 -15.25 21.97
C GLY A 398 18.39 -16.71 21.93
N PHE A 399 19.39 -17.55 21.82
CA PHE A 399 19.27 -18.96 22.14
C PHE A 399 20.29 -19.30 23.21
N GLN A 400 19.83 -19.56 24.43
CA GLN A 400 20.68 -19.64 25.63
C GLN A 400 21.46 -18.33 25.80
N ASN A 401 22.80 -18.36 25.70
CA ASN A 401 23.70 -17.20 25.85
C ASN A 401 24.17 -16.63 24.50
N TYR A 402 23.82 -17.29 23.40
CA TYR A 402 24.23 -16.86 22.06
C TYR A 402 23.25 -15.84 21.48
N VAL A 403 23.78 -14.84 20.78
CA VAL A 403 23.03 -13.79 20.14
C VAL A 403 23.11 -13.96 18.62
N PHE A 404 21.96 -14.02 17.98
CA PHE A 404 21.83 -14.17 16.53
C PHE A 404 21.00 -13.02 15.96
N SER A 405 21.43 -12.43 14.84
CA SER A 405 20.56 -11.46 14.16
C SER A 405 19.31 -12.16 13.59
N VAL A 406 18.17 -11.50 13.69
CA VAL A 406 16.87 -11.97 13.14
C VAL A 406 17.02 -12.37 11.68
N PHE A 407 17.70 -11.53 10.89
CA PHE A 407 17.96 -11.80 9.48
C PHE A 407 18.69 -13.13 9.24
N SER A 408 19.73 -13.40 10.00
CA SER A 408 20.50 -14.65 9.87
C SER A 408 19.69 -15.87 10.23
N VAL A 409 18.89 -15.79 11.31
CA VAL A 409 18.00 -16.88 11.74
C VAL A 409 16.90 -17.14 10.71
N ALA A 410 16.29 -16.08 10.19
CA ALA A 410 15.25 -16.20 9.17
C ALA A 410 15.77 -16.87 7.88
N LEU A 411 16.96 -16.44 7.39
CA LEU A 411 17.61 -17.06 6.23
C LEU A 411 18.00 -18.53 6.50
N PHE A 412 18.54 -18.83 7.68
CA PHE A 412 18.87 -20.20 8.06
C PHE A 412 17.60 -21.07 8.04
N PHE A 413 16.52 -20.62 8.64
CA PHE A 413 15.24 -21.35 8.65
C PHE A 413 14.73 -21.58 7.23
N LEU A 414 14.72 -20.55 6.38
CA LEU A 414 14.31 -20.65 4.98
C LEU A 414 15.18 -21.66 4.21
N THR A 415 16.49 -21.64 4.44
CA THR A 415 17.44 -22.57 3.81
C THR A 415 17.13 -24.01 4.19
N VAL A 416 16.99 -24.29 5.48
CA VAL A 416 16.68 -25.63 5.99
C VAL A 416 15.34 -26.11 5.44
N CYS A 417 14.30 -25.26 5.50
CA CYS A 417 12.97 -25.57 4.99
C CYS A 417 13.00 -25.88 3.48
N SER A 418 13.69 -25.07 2.70
CA SER A 418 13.79 -25.27 1.25
C SER A 418 14.56 -26.55 0.88
N LEU A 419 15.61 -26.88 1.61
CA LEU A 419 16.35 -28.15 1.43
C LEU A 419 15.47 -29.37 1.72
N PHE A 420 14.79 -29.38 2.86
CA PHE A 420 13.85 -30.47 3.20
C PHE A 420 12.74 -30.61 2.16
N CYS A 421 12.14 -29.48 1.76
CA CYS A 421 11.11 -29.46 0.72
C CYS A 421 11.64 -29.95 -0.64
N GLY A 422 12.87 -29.57 -1.00
CA GLY A 422 13.53 -30.01 -2.22
C GLY A 422 13.77 -31.52 -2.25
N ILE A 423 14.32 -32.06 -1.18
CA ILE A 423 14.52 -33.52 -1.01
C ILE A 423 13.16 -34.24 -1.09
N PHE A 424 12.17 -33.78 -0.33
CA PHE A 424 10.82 -34.35 -0.36
C PHE A 424 10.22 -34.34 -1.76
N ALA A 425 10.31 -33.21 -2.50
CA ALA A 425 9.78 -33.06 -3.84
C ALA A 425 10.43 -34.05 -4.81
N VAL A 426 11.78 -34.19 -4.77
CA VAL A 426 12.53 -35.14 -5.60
C VAL A 426 12.13 -36.58 -5.29
N MET A 427 12.09 -36.97 -4.02
CA MET A 427 11.66 -38.31 -3.59
C MET A 427 10.23 -38.61 -4.02
N ARG A 428 9.33 -37.63 -3.82
CA ARG A 428 7.92 -37.79 -4.16
C ARG A 428 7.69 -37.87 -5.67
N TYR A 429 8.43 -37.08 -6.47
CA TYR A 429 8.41 -37.15 -7.90
C TYR A 429 8.92 -38.51 -8.40
N ALA A 430 10.08 -38.95 -7.93
CA ALA A 430 10.67 -40.25 -8.31
C ALA A 430 9.82 -41.47 -7.94
N ALA A 431 9.11 -41.40 -6.80
CA ALA A 431 8.26 -42.46 -6.27
C ALA A 431 6.82 -42.44 -6.83
N MET A 432 6.47 -41.54 -7.76
CA MET A 432 5.12 -41.50 -8.33
C MET A 432 4.77 -42.83 -9.02
N ARG A 433 3.61 -43.39 -8.64
CA ARG A 433 3.04 -44.61 -9.24
C ARG A 433 1.60 -44.38 -9.69
N PRO A 434 1.12 -45.02 -10.76
CA PRO A 434 -0.28 -44.95 -11.13
C PRO A 434 -1.13 -45.54 -10.01
N ASN A 435 -2.10 -44.79 -9.53
CA ASN A 435 -2.90 -45.16 -8.39
C ASN A 435 -4.22 -45.79 -8.88
N THR A 436 -4.39 -47.08 -8.64
CA THR A 436 -5.60 -47.83 -9.02
C THR A 436 -6.66 -47.87 -7.91
N LYS A 437 -6.32 -47.38 -6.70
CA LYS A 437 -7.23 -47.43 -5.54
C LYS A 437 -8.10 -46.18 -5.46
N VAL A 438 -9.41 -46.34 -5.48
CA VAL A 438 -10.40 -45.30 -5.19
C VAL A 438 -10.37 -45.00 -3.68
N SER A 439 -10.05 -43.76 -3.31
CA SER A 439 -9.98 -43.37 -1.89
C SER A 439 -11.38 -43.40 -1.23
N LEU A 440 -11.43 -43.64 0.08
CA LEU A 440 -12.68 -43.56 0.87
C LEU A 440 -13.37 -42.20 0.74
N LEU A 441 -12.59 -41.10 0.74
CA LEU A 441 -13.06 -39.76 0.49
C LEU A 441 -13.73 -39.63 -0.88
N SER A 442 -13.20 -40.25 -1.94
CA SER A 442 -13.81 -40.24 -3.26
C SER A 442 -15.16 -40.98 -3.27
N ARG A 443 -15.30 -42.03 -2.48
CA ARG A 443 -16.61 -42.75 -2.34
C ARG A 443 -17.64 -41.93 -1.59
N MET A 444 -17.24 -41.24 -0.52
CA MET A 444 -18.12 -40.31 0.19
C MET A 444 -18.52 -39.14 -0.72
N PHE A 445 -17.57 -38.54 -1.46
CA PHE A 445 -17.86 -37.49 -2.41
C PHE A 445 -18.82 -37.95 -3.52
N THR A 446 -18.68 -39.15 -4.05
CA THR A 446 -19.62 -39.70 -5.06
C THR A 446 -21.01 -39.94 -4.51
N ALA A 447 -21.15 -40.38 -3.27
CA ALA A 447 -22.44 -40.56 -2.62
C ALA A 447 -23.15 -39.24 -2.35
N VAL A 448 -22.43 -38.21 -1.81
CA VAL A 448 -22.94 -36.89 -1.59
C VAL A 448 -23.27 -36.19 -2.93
N HIS A 449 -22.43 -36.40 -3.94
CA HIS A 449 -22.66 -35.85 -5.29
C HIS A 449 -23.91 -36.46 -5.96
N GLY A 450 -24.19 -37.74 -5.74
CA GLY A 450 -25.40 -38.35 -6.26
C GLY A 450 -26.69 -37.80 -5.65
N GLN A 451 -26.70 -37.55 -4.33
CA GLN A 451 -27.82 -36.89 -3.68
C GLN A 451 -27.97 -35.44 -4.13
N TYR A 452 -26.87 -34.71 -4.22
CA TYR A 452 -26.83 -33.35 -4.72
C TYR A 452 -27.38 -33.23 -6.15
N GLN A 453 -27.00 -34.12 -7.06
CA GLN A 453 -27.52 -34.12 -8.44
C GLN A 453 -29.04 -34.32 -8.49
N ARG A 454 -29.64 -35.14 -7.63
CA ARG A 454 -31.11 -35.33 -7.57
C ARG A 454 -31.83 -34.05 -7.16
N VAL A 455 -31.31 -33.32 -6.18
CA VAL A 455 -31.87 -32.04 -5.74
C VAL A 455 -31.65 -30.97 -6.81
N PHE A 456 -30.46 -30.93 -7.40
CA PHE A 456 -30.06 -29.96 -8.40
C PHE A 456 -30.84 -30.10 -9.72
N ALA A 457 -31.32 -31.32 -10.07
CA ALA A 457 -32.13 -31.54 -11.26
C ALA A 457 -33.46 -30.72 -11.24
N LYS A 458 -33.96 -30.41 -10.04
CA LYS A 458 -35.21 -29.64 -9.83
C LYS A 458 -35.04 -28.12 -9.92
N TYR A 459 -33.81 -27.61 -9.90
CA TYR A 459 -33.55 -26.15 -9.93
C TYR A 459 -33.83 -25.53 -11.30
N PRO A 460 -34.24 -24.23 -11.32
CA PRO A 460 -34.45 -23.49 -12.56
C PRO A 460 -33.13 -23.34 -13.34
N VAL A 461 -33.24 -23.16 -14.65
CA VAL A 461 -32.10 -23.13 -15.58
C VAL A 461 -31.06 -22.06 -15.20
N VAL A 462 -31.51 -20.90 -14.70
CA VAL A 462 -30.62 -19.81 -14.25
C VAL A 462 -29.71 -20.29 -13.14
N LEU A 463 -30.22 -20.97 -12.12
CA LEU A 463 -29.41 -21.50 -11.02
C LEU A 463 -28.45 -22.60 -11.47
N LYS A 464 -28.84 -23.39 -12.50
CA LYS A 464 -27.94 -24.35 -13.13
C LYS A 464 -26.76 -23.68 -13.86
N GLU A 465 -27.03 -22.60 -14.58
CA GLU A 465 -25.96 -21.81 -15.22
C GLU A 465 -25.08 -21.08 -14.20
N LEU A 466 -25.65 -20.51 -13.12
CA LEU A 466 -24.88 -19.94 -12.00
C LEU A 466 -23.96 -20.99 -11.34
N HIS A 467 -24.52 -22.16 -11.03
CA HIS A 467 -23.74 -23.27 -10.49
C HIS A 467 -22.60 -23.68 -11.42
N LYS A 468 -22.87 -23.71 -12.72
CA LYS A 468 -21.87 -24.03 -13.75
C LYS A 468 -20.76 -23.00 -13.76
N LEU A 469 -21.06 -21.72 -13.67
CA LEU A 469 -20.07 -20.63 -13.59
C LEU A 469 -19.23 -20.70 -12.31
N VAL A 470 -19.88 -20.78 -11.17
CA VAL A 470 -19.21 -20.65 -9.87
C VAL A 470 -18.53 -21.94 -9.44
N ILE A 471 -19.22 -23.08 -9.54
CA ILE A 471 -18.73 -24.37 -8.99
C ILE A 471 -18.02 -25.17 -10.06
N THR A 472 -18.67 -25.44 -11.20
CA THR A 472 -18.08 -26.26 -12.27
C THR A 472 -16.94 -25.52 -12.97
N GLY A 473 -17.09 -24.21 -13.21
CA GLY A 473 -16.06 -23.30 -13.72
C GLY A 473 -14.94 -23.01 -12.71
N LYS A 474 -15.09 -23.51 -11.44
CA LYS A 474 -14.10 -23.35 -10.36
C LYS A 474 -13.86 -21.88 -9.99
N ALA A 475 -14.83 -21.01 -10.23
CA ALA A 475 -14.74 -19.59 -9.94
C ALA A 475 -14.94 -19.23 -8.47
N LEU A 476 -15.32 -20.18 -7.62
CA LEU A 476 -15.51 -19.96 -6.18
C LEU A 476 -14.29 -19.30 -5.52
N TRP A 477 -13.11 -19.58 -6.05
CA TRP A 477 -11.85 -18.97 -5.57
C TRP A 477 -11.73 -17.49 -5.91
N ALA A 478 -12.14 -17.12 -7.11
CA ALA A 478 -12.16 -15.71 -7.52
C ALA A 478 -13.17 -14.93 -6.67
N VAL A 479 -14.32 -15.54 -6.36
CA VAL A 479 -15.32 -14.95 -5.45
C VAL A 479 -14.76 -14.82 -4.03
N ALA A 480 -14.15 -15.88 -3.49
CA ALA A 480 -13.54 -15.84 -2.16
C ALA A 480 -12.40 -14.80 -2.05
N ALA A 481 -11.51 -14.76 -3.05
CA ALA A 481 -10.45 -13.77 -3.12
C ALA A 481 -11.02 -12.34 -3.18
N LEU A 482 -12.05 -12.11 -3.98
CA LEU A 482 -12.73 -10.82 -4.08
C LEU A 482 -13.32 -10.36 -2.75
N ILE A 483 -14.00 -11.26 -2.03
CA ILE A 483 -14.57 -10.96 -0.69
C ILE A 483 -13.45 -10.65 0.32
N ILE A 484 -12.36 -11.41 0.31
CA ILE A 484 -11.20 -11.16 1.19
C ILE A 484 -10.56 -9.81 0.87
N ILE A 485 -10.37 -9.49 -0.41
CA ILE A 485 -9.82 -8.20 -0.85
C ILE A 485 -10.75 -7.07 -0.41
N ALA A 486 -12.06 -7.20 -0.62
CA ALA A 486 -13.03 -6.19 -0.20
C ALA A 486 -13.01 -5.98 1.31
N ALA A 487 -13.04 -7.05 2.11
CA ALA A 487 -12.99 -6.95 3.57
C ALA A 487 -11.67 -6.35 4.07
N TYR A 488 -10.56 -6.69 3.44
CA TYR A 488 -9.24 -6.18 3.83
C TYR A 488 -9.09 -4.69 3.53
N PHE A 489 -9.34 -4.27 2.30
CA PHE A 489 -9.14 -2.88 1.89
C PHE A 489 -10.19 -1.92 2.45
N SER A 490 -11.38 -2.39 2.81
CA SER A 490 -12.35 -1.56 3.53
C SER A 490 -11.98 -1.28 4.99
N THR A 491 -11.03 -2.05 5.55
CA THR A 491 -10.54 -1.86 6.94
C THR A 491 -9.13 -1.29 7.02
N THR A 492 -8.39 -1.20 5.91
CA THR A 492 -7.04 -0.63 5.87
C THR A 492 -7.08 0.88 5.66
N GLY A 493 -6.23 1.60 6.34
CA GLY A 493 -6.14 3.07 6.26
C GLY A 493 -7.08 3.79 7.23
N GLN A 494 -7.58 3.10 8.25
CA GLN A 494 -8.41 3.72 9.28
C GLN A 494 -7.64 4.85 9.98
N MET A 495 -8.24 6.03 10.01
CA MET A 495 -7.76 7.09 10.89
C MET A 495 -7.89 6.62 12.35
N THR A 496 -6.82 6.71 13.10
CA THR A 496 -6.90 6.67 14.56
C THR A 496 -7.52 7.97 15.01
N PHE A 497 -8.75 7.90 15.51
CA PHE A 497 -9.42 9.06 16.06
C PHE A 497 -8.69 9.52 17.33
N THR A 498 -8.14 10.72 17.30
CA THR A 498 -7.66 11.40 18.51
C THR A 498 -8.86 11.75 19.39
N ASP A 499 -8.62 11.99 20.67
CA ASP A 499 -9.72 12.37 21.57
C ASP A 499 -10.36 13.70 21.17
N ALA A 500 -9.59 14.63 20.59
CA ALA A 500 -10.13 15.85 19.99
C ALA A 500 -11.06 15.60 18.79
N GLN A 501 -10.76 14.59 17.96
CA GLN A 501 -11.64 14.21 16.86
C GLN A 501 -12.95 13.56 17.33
N LYS A 502 -12.90 12.80 18.42
CA LYS A 502 -14.12 12.25 19.05
C LYS A 502 -14.99 13.38 19.61
N GLU A 503 -14.38 14.41 20.20
CA GLU A 503 -15.10 15.60 20.69
C GLU A 503 -15.74 16.37 19.52
N TYR A 504 -15.04 16.49 18.39
CA TYR A 504 -15.57 17.08 17.18
C TYR A 504 -16.81 16.32 16.65
N ASP A 505 -16.72 15.00 16.53
CA ASP A 505 -17.84 14.19 16.06
C ASP A 505 -19.03 14.29 17.04
N LYS A 506 -18.78 14.32 18.34
CA LYS A 506 -19.79 14.53 19.37
C LYS A 506 -20.48 15.88 19.22
N MET A 507 -19.72 16.94 18.97
CA MET A 507 -20.25 18.29 18.75
C MET A 507 -21.22 18.32 17.55
N TYR A 508 -20.88 17.64 16.44
CA TYR A 508 -21.77 17.54 15.29
C TYR A 508 -23.00 16.67 15.52
N LEU A 509 -22.92 15.68 16.40
CA LEU A 509 -24.06 14.86 16.79
C LEU A 509 -25.03 15.61 17.73
N GLU A 510 -24.52 16.46 18.62
CA GLU A 510 -25.29 17.21 19.59
C GLU A 510 -25.87 18.52 19.02
N HIS A 511 -25.09 19.22 18.19
CA HIS A 511 -25.41 20.58 17.70
C HIS A 511 -25.55 20.67 16.17
N GLY A 512 -25.36 19.59 15.44
CA GLY A 512 -25.52 19.53 13.98
C GLY A 512 -26.92 19.10 13.56
N GLY A 513 -27.10 18.88 12.26
CA GLY A 513 -28.35 18.44 11.66
C GLY A 513 -29.14 19.57 11.00
N LYS A 514 -30.46 19.48 11.01
CA LYS A 514 -31.34 20.42 10.34
C LYS A 514 -31.51 21.74 11.11
N GLU A 515 -31.65 21.62 12.46
CA GLU A 515 -31.78 22.73 13.36
C GLU A 515 -30.42 23.00 14.01
N TYR A 516 -29.60 23.79 13.37
CA TYR A 516 -28.28 24.17 13.86
C TYR A 516 -28.22 25.66 14.15
N GLY A 517 -27.31 26.06 15.04
CA GLY A 517 -27.08 27.45 15.40
C GLY A 517 -25.65 27.68 15.88
N TYR A 518 -25.37 28.93 16.19
CA TYR A 518 -24.11 29.31 16.83
C TYR A 518 -24.13 28.83 18.29
N ILE A 519 -23.12 28.07 18.68
CA ILE A 519 -22.96 27.46 20.00
C ILE A 519 -22.05 28.31 20.86
N GLU A 520 -22.47 29.55 21.17
CA GLU A 520 -21.64 30.57 21.84
C GLU A 520 -21.13 30.09 23.20
N ASP A 521 -22.01 29.55 24.03
CA ASP A 521 -21.62 29.07 25.37
C ASP A 521 -20.57 27.93 25.29
N TYR A 522 -20.73 27.00 24.37
CA TYR A 522 -19.76 25.92 24.13
C TYR A 522 -18.41 26.46 23.67
N VAL A 523 -18.42 27.43 22.74
CA VAL A 523 -17.20 28.05 22.19
C VAL A 523 -16.45 28.78 23.30
N GLN A 524 -17.16 29.56 24.12
CA GLN A 524 -16.57 30.29 25.25
C GLN A 524 -15.96 29.35 26.31
N GLU A 525 -16.65 28.27 26.67
CA GLU A 525 -16.14 27.26 27.58
C GLU A 525 -14.81 26.64 27.08
N ARG A 526 -14.73 26.33 25.79
CA ARG A 526 -13.52 25.70 25.18
C ARG A 526 -12.37 26.70 25.03
N LEU A 527 -12.65 27.94 24.70
CA LEU A 527 -11.65 29.00 24.65
C LEU A 527 -11.07 29.26 26.04
N GLU A 528 -11.91 29.25 27.06
CA GLU A 528 -11.46 29.40 28.45
C GLU A 528 -10.57 28.22 28.89
N ALA A 529 -10.96 26.99 28.55
CA ALA A 529 -10.15 25.79 28.82
C ALA A 529 -8.78 25.84 28.08
N TYR A 530 -8.75 26.39 26.85
CA TYR A 530 -7.49 26.60 26.13
C TYR A 530 -6.59 27.62 26.83
N ARG A 531 -7.16 28.74 27.29
CA ARG A 531 -6.42 29.78 28.03
C ARG A 531 -5.83 29.22 29.34
N GLN A 532 -6.65 28.50 30.12
CA GLN A 532 -6.18 27.83 31.33
C GLN A 532 -5.05 26.82 31.07
N ALA A 533 -5.12 26.07 29.98
CA ALA A 533 -4.05 25.15 29.59
C ALA A 533 -2.77 25.88 29.17
N GLN A 534 -2.88 27.07 28.59
CA GLN A 534 -1.74 27.90 28.22
C GLN A 534 -1.06 28.47 29.46
N GLU A 535 -1.82 29.02 30.40
CA GLU A 535 -1.32 29.51 31.69
C GLU A 535 -0.65 28.38 32.50
N ALA A 536 -1.27 27.20 32.55
CA ALA A 536 -0.69 26.02 33.21
C ALA A 536 0.63 25.55 32.57
N LEU A 537 0.79 25.70 31.24
CA LEU A 537 2.06 25.38 30.57
C LEU A 537 3.15 26.41 30.91
N GLU A 538 2.81 27.71 30.97
CA GLU A 538 3.75 28.77 31.35
C GLU A 538 4.25 28.59 32.81
N GLU A 539 3.34 28.28 33.75
CA GLU A 539 3.69 27.94 35.13
C GLU A 539 4.56 26.66 35.20
N ALA A 540 4.17 25.61 34.48
CA ALA A 540 4.95 24.36 34.42
C ALA A 540 6.33 24.54 33.77
N ALA A 541 6.47 25.41 32.79
CA ALA A 541 7.76 25.72 32.18
C ALA A 541 8.69 26.43 33.17
N ALA A 542 8.18 27.43 33.87
CA ALA A 542 8.94 28.14 34.89
C ALA A 542 9.36 27.23 36.06
N ALA A 543 8.45 26.37 36.51
CA ALA A 543 8.75 25.42 37.60
C ALA A 543 9.73 24.33 37.20
N TYR A 544 9.69 23.89 35.91
CA TYR A 544 10.67 22.94 35.34
C TYR A 544 12.06 23.56 35.22
N GLU A 545 12.17 24.81 34.77
CA GLU A 545 13.43 25.55 34.71
C GLU A 545 14.00 25.80 36.11
N ALA A 546 13.15 26.02 37.11
CA ALA A 546 13.55 26.13 38.51
C ALA A 546 13.91 24.77 39.15
N GLY A 547 13.65 23.65 38.50
CA GLY A 547 13.90 22.30 39.03
C GLY A 547 12.88 21.83 40.07
N GLU A 548 11.72 22.48 40.16
CA GLU A 548 10.66 22.20 41.15
C GLU A 548 9.74 21.04 40.71
N ILE A 549 9.62 20.77 39.39
CA ILE A 549 8.80 19.70 38.86
C ILE A 549 9.61 18.75 37.95
N GLU A 550 9.14 17.52 37.81
CA GLU A 550 9.73 16.52 36.93
C GLU A 550 9.33 16.73 35.44
N LEU A 551 10.18 16.27 34.53
CA LEU A 551 9.90 16.27 33.06
C LEU A 551 8.52 15.68 32.72
N LYS A 552 8.03 14.72 33.49
CA LYS A 552 6.72 14.10 33.32
C LYS A 552 5.57 15.09 33.48
N GLU A 553 5.65 15.97 34.48
CA GLU A 553 4.62 16.99 34.78
C GLU A 553 4.64 18.07 33.69
N TYR A 554 5.83 18.52 33.29
CA TYR A 554 5.96 19.44 32.15
C TYR A 554 5.39 18.87 30.86
N THR A 555 5.71 17.62 30.51
CA THR A 555 5.17 16.96 29.28
C THR A 555 3.66 16.74 29.38
N ALA A 556 3.09 16.59 30.58
CA ALA A 556 1.64 16.52 30.75
C ALA A 556 0.96 17.86 30.43
N ALA A 557 1.54 18.99 30.89
CA ALA A 557 1.04 20.33 30.55
C ALA A 557 1.12 20.63 29.05
N VAL A 558 2.24 20.26 28.40
CA VAL A 558 2.38 20.35 26.92
C VAL A 558 1.30 19.55 26.21
N SER A 559 1.04 18.32 26.65
CA SER A 559 0.03 17.45 26.04
C SER A 559 -1.39 18.00 26.23
N ALA A 560 -1.68 18.59 27.41
CA ALA A 560 -2.97 19.23 27.69
C ALA A 560 -3.21 20.44 26.77
N LEU A 561 -2.21 21.30 26.58
CA LEU A 561 -2.32 22.43 25.67
C LEU A 561 -2.49 21.95 24.20
N GLN A 562 -1.75 20.94 23.78
CA GLN A 562 -1.91 20.37 22.44
C GLN A 562 -3.31 19.83 22.18
N TYR A 563 -3.91 19.18 23.18
CA TYR A 563 -5.29 18.71 23.12
C TYR A 563 -6.27 19.87 22.97
N GLN A 564 -6.20 20.89 23.84
CA GLN A 564 -7.09 22.05 23.79
C GLN A 564 -6.93 22.83 22.47
N ARG A 565 -5.71 22.96 21.96
CA ARG A 565 -5.46 23.57 20.65
C ARG A 565 -6.15 22.81 19.52
N GLN A 566 -6.14 21.47 19.56
CA GLN A 566 -6.86 20.66 18.58
C GLN A 566 -8.38 20.87 18.68
N VAL A 567 -8.92 21.00 19.89
CA VAL A 567 -10.36 21.27 20.12
C VAL A 567 -10.73 22.66 19.57
N VAL A 568 -9.94 23.68 19.82
CA VAL A 568 -10.16 25.04 19.24
C VAL A 568 -10.13 25.01 17.71
N ASN A 569 -9.20 24.28 17.10
CA ASN A 569 -9.17 24.12 15.64
C ASN A 569 -10.47 23.46 15.12
N THR A 570 -11.05 22.51 15.86
CA THR A 570 -12.32 21.89 15.46
C THR A 570 -13.51 22.86 15.54
N ILE A 571 -13.48 23.79 16.48
CA ILE A 571 -14.47 24.85 16.58
C ILE A 571 -14.38 25.80 15.37
N GLN A 572 -13.16 26.18 14.93
CA GLN A 572 -12.96 26.98 13.75
C GLN A 572 -13.49 26.30 12.46
N GLU A 573 -13.27 24.99 12.35
CA GLU A 573 -13.87 24.21 11.26
C GLU A 573 -15.41 24.22 11.30
N TYR A 574 -16.01 24.14 12.50
CA TYR A 574 -17.46 24.23 12.66
C TYR A 574 -17.98 25.61 12.25
N GLN A 575 -17.32 26.69 12.69
CA GLN A 575 -17.70 28.07 12.33
C GLN A 575 -17.55 28.34 10.83
N SER A 576 -16.47 27.85 10.20
CA SER A 576 -16.31 27.96 8.75
C SER A 576 -17.40 27.23 7.98
N LYS A 577 -17.93 26.14 8.56
CA LYS A 577 -19.04 25.40 7.97
C LYS A 577 -20.38 26.07 8.19
N LEU A 578 -20.58 26.84 9.27
CA LEU A 578 -21.73 27.71 9.45
C LEU A 578 -21.76 28.82 8.37
N SER A 579 -20.63 29.51 8.17
CA SER A 579 -20.55 30.54 7.14
C SER A 579 -20.75 29.98 5.73
N TYR A 580 -20.25 28.78 5.46
CA TYR A 580 -20.55 28.05 4.21
C TYR A 580 -22.06 27.75 4.06
N ALA A 581 -22.74 27.34 5.13
CA ALA A 581 -24.17 27.07 5.11
C ALA A 581 -25.00 28.35 4.79
N GLU A 582 -24.60 29.48 5.35
CA GLU A 582 -25.21 30.78 5.04
C GLU A 582 -24.96 31.18 3.58
N GLN A 583 -23.75 31.04 3.10
CA GLN A 583 -23.39 31.33 1.70
C GLN A 583 -24.22 30.48 0.71
N ILE A 584 -24.38 29.19 0.94
CA ILE A 584 -25.20 28.33 0.07
C ILE A 584 -26.69 28.73 0.13
N ARG A 585 -27.19 29.10 1.30
CA ARG A 585 -28.55 29.59 1.46
C ARG A 585 -28.78 30.88 0.67
N GLU A 586 -27.84 31.80 0.70
CA GLU A 586 -27.92 33.06 -0.06
C GLU A 586 -27.80 32.85 -1.57
N THR A 587 -26.91 31.98 -2.01
CA THR A 587 -26.62 31.76 -3.45
C THR A 587 -27.60 30.85 -4.14
N THR A 588 -28.07 29.79 -3.48
CA THR A 588 -28.93 28.75 -4.10
C THR A 588 -30.36 28.76 -3.57
N GLY A 589 -30.64 29.43 -2.45
CA GLY A 589 -31.91 29.39 -1.75
C GLY A 589 -32.23 28.05 -1.05
N GLN A 590 -31.27 27.14 -1.00
CA GLN A 590 -31.44 25.81 -0.38
C GLN A 590 -31.02 25.81 1.08
N GLU A 591 -31.84 25.18 1.93
CA GLU A 591 -31.45 24.90 3.31
C GLU A 591 -30.57 23.66 3.35
N ILE A 592 -29.30 23.81 3.75
CA ILE A 592 -28.42 22.67 4.00
C ILE A 592 -28.37 22.36 5.50
N TRP A 593 -28.01 21.12 5.81
CA TRP A 593 -27.85 20.68 7.19
C TRP A 593 -26.39 20.78 7.60
N LEU A 594 -26.13 20.99 8.86
CA LEU A 594 -24.77 20.97 9.37
C LEU A 594 -24.33 19.52 9.63
N VAL A 595 -23.45 19.03 8.77
CA VAL A 595 -22.96 17.62 8.78
C VAL A 595 -21.43 17.62 8.72
N SER A 596 -20.78 16.78 9.51
CA SER A 596 -19.33 16.60 9.48
C SER A 596 -18.88 16.02 8.13
N ASP A 597 -17.90 16.65 7.49
CA ASP A 597 -17.33 16.18 6.22
C ASP A 597 -16.41 14.96 6.40
N ARG A 598 -15.75 14.85 7.55
CA ARG A 598 -14.65 13.90 7.77
C ARG A 598 -15.00 12.46 7.46
N GLY A 599 -16.08 11.93 8.05
CA GLY A 599 -16.50 10.56 7.78
C GLY A 599 -16.89 10.32 6.32
N TYR A 600 -17.56 11.29 5.70
CA TYR A 600 -17.97 11.20 4.30
C TYR A 600 -16.83 11.36 3.30
N GLU A 601 -15.79 12.14 3.62
CA GLU A 601 -14.57 12.21 2.82
C GLU A 601 -13.86 10.85 2.72
N GLU A 602 -13.91 10.05 3.80
CA GLU A 602 -13.40 8.68 3.81
C GLU A 602 -14.31 7.71 3.04
N ILE A 603 -15.61 7.97 2.98
CA ILE A 603 -16.56 7.07 2.31
C ILE A 603 -16.53 7.27 0.80
N PHE A 604 -16.60 8.52 0.31
CA PHE A 604 -16.64 8.84 -1.12
C PHE A 604 -15.96 10.16 -1.51
N GLY A 605 -15.18 10.78 -0.63
CA GLY A 605 -14.35 11.95 -0.91
C GLY A 605 -12.93 11.60 -1.35
N LYS A 606 -12.02 12.55 -1.19
CA LYS A 606 -10.62 12.45 -1.65
C LYS A 606 -9.86 11.25 -1.05
N TYR A 607 -10.14 10.88 0.19
CA TYR A 607 -9.46 9.77 0.87
C TYR A 607 -9.97 8.38 0.44
N SER A 608 -11.18 8.30 -0.13
CA SER A 608 -11.74 7.04 -0.64
C SER A 608 -11.09 6.56 -1.95
N ARG A 609 -10.45 7.45 -2.71
CA ARG A 609 -10.04 7.22 -4.11
C ARG A 609 -9.16 5.98 -4.30
N GLN A 610 -8.16 5.80 -3.46
CA GLN A 610 -7.25 4.65 -3.55
C GLN A 610 -7.97 3.33 -3.25
N ARG A 611 -8.81 3.31 -2.21
CA ARG A 611 -9.62 2.15 -1.82
C ARG A 611 -10.59 1.79 -2.95
N GLU A 612 -11.31 2.74 -3.48
CA GLU A 612 -12.26 2.53 -4.58
C GLU A 612 -11.59 1.98 -5.83
N PHE A 613 -10.43 2.51 -6.19
CA PHE A 613 -9.65 1.99 -7.33
C PHE A 613 -9.30 0.51 -7.15
N ILE A 614 -8.86 0.11 -5.96
CA ILE A 614 -8.53 -1.29 -5.68
C ILE A 614 -9.76 -2.18 -5.72
N LEU A 615 -10.89 -1.73 -5.14
CA LEU A 615 -12.13 -2.49 -5.11
C LEU A 615 -12.71 -2.69 -6.52
N ILE A 616 -12.74 -1.65 -7.35
CA ILE A 616 -13.25 -1.75 -8.72
C ILE A 616 -12.32 -2.60 -9.58
N LEU A 617 -11.01 -2.51 -9.41
CA LEU A 617 -10.01 -3.31 -10.09
C LEU A 617 -10.18 -4.79 -9.76
N ALA A 618 -10.35 -5.13 -8.48
CA ALA A 618 -10.59 -6.48 -8.01
C ALA A 618 -11.90 -7.04 -8.57
N LEU A 619 -12.98 -6.25 -8.51
CA LEU A 619 -14.30 -6.61 -9.04
C LEU A 619 -14.26 -6.90 -10.55
N VAL A 620 -13.67 -5.99 -11.33
CA VAL A 620 -13.51 -6.12 -12.78
C VAL A 620 -12.71 -7.39 -13.13
N THR A 621 -11.61 -7.61 -12.42
CA THR A 621 -10.77 -8.80 -12.61
C THR A 621 -11.54 -10.09 -12.30
N ALA A 622 -12.28 -10.13 -11.20
CA ALA A 622 -13.08 -11.29 -10.82
C ALA A 622 -14.20 -11.57 -11.85
N ILE A 623 -14.93 -10.54 -12.29
CA ILE A 623 -15.96 -10.68 -13.33
C ILE A 623 -15.36 -11.22 -14.63
N MET A 624 -14.23 -10.66 -15.08
CA MET A 624 -13.53 -11.13 -16.29
C MET A 624 -13.14 -12.61 -16.18
N ILE A 625 -12.56 -13.03 -15.06
CA ILE A 625 -12.17 -14.43 -14.84
C ILE A 625 -13.38 -15.36 -14.87
N ILE A 626 -14.45 -15.01 -14.17
CA ILE A 626 -15.63 -15.87 -14.01
C ILE A 626 -16.43 -15.94 -15.29
N VAL A 627 -16.76 -14.80 -15.87
CA VAL A 627 -17.68 -14.72 -17.01
C VAL A 627 -17.00 -15.18 -18.31
N SER A 628 -15.69 -15.03 -18.44
CA SER A 628 -14.97 -15.51 -19.63
C SER A 628 -15.05 -17.04 -19.84
N GLU A 629 -15.35 -17.81 -18.82
CA GLU A 629 -15.58 -19.26 -18.91
C GLU A 629 -17.02 -19.62 -19.32
N SER A 630 -17.97 -18.69 -19.33
CA SER A 630 -19.41 -18.95 -19.51
C SER A 630 -19.76 -19.66 -20.83
N ILE A 631 -19.10 -19.28 -21.91
CA ILE A 631 -19.29 -19.88 -23.26
C ILE A 631 -18.09 -20.76 -23.63
N ALA A 632 -16.87 -20.32 -23.28
CA ALA A 632 -15.64 -21.02 -23.64
C ALA A 632 -15.59 -22.46 -23.11
N MET A 633 -16.14 -22.71 -21.91
CA MET A 633 -16.20 -24.04 -21.32
C MET A 633 -17.04 -25.02 -22.16
N GLU A 634 -18.12 -24.58 -22.78
CA GLU A 634 -18.97 -25.44 -23.62
C GLU A 634 -18.27 -25.85 -24.90
N TYR A 635 -17.53 -24.94 -25.54
CA TYR A 635 -16.73 -25.28 -26.69
C TYR A 635 -15.60 -26.26 -26.32
N ARG A 636 -14.99 -26.07 -25.17
CA ARG A 636 -13.89 -26.94 -24.68
C ARG A 636 -14.35 -28.36 -24.34
N THR A 637 -15.57 -28.49 -23.80
CA THR A 637 -16.14 -29.80 -23.41
C THR A 637 -16.93 -30.48 -24.54
N GLY A 638 -17.10 -29.86 -25.71
CA GLY A 638 -17.95 -30.36 -26.78
C GLY A 638 -19.45 -30.22 -26.54
N MET A 639 -19.86 -29.75 -25.37
CA MET A 639 -21.28 -29.56 -25.01
C MET A 639 -22.01 -28.57 -25.92
N TYR A 640 -21.28 -27.64 -26.55
CA TYR A 640 -21.82 -26.71 -27.53
C TYR A 640 -22.63 -27.40 -28.63
N GLN A 641 -22.13 -28.52 -29.19
CA GLN A 641 -22.82 -29.27 -30.25
C GLN A 641 -24.15 -29.84 -29.74
N ILE A 642 -24.14 -30.44 -28.55
CA ILE A 642 -25.32 -31.08 -27.94
C ILE A 642 -26.38 -30.00 -27.59
N VAL A 643 -25.96 -28.91 -27.00
CA VAL A 643 -26.87 -27.80 -26.63
C VAL A 643 -27.50 -27.18 -27.87
N HIS A 644 -26.73 -26.98 -28.97
CA HIS A 644 -27.24 -26.35 -30.20
C HIS A 644 -28.11 -27.28 -31.04
N SER A 645 -28.07 -28.59 -30.84
CA SER A 645 -28.95 -29.56 -31.53
C SER A 645 -30.33 -29.67 -30.83
N ALA A 646 -30.48 -29.20 -29.62
CA ALA A 646 -31.76 -29.20 -28.89
C ALA A 646 -32.72 -28.12 -29.46
N PRO A 647 -34.05 -28.36 -29.48
CA PRO A 647 -35.05 -27.46 -30.08
C PRO A 647 -34.99 -26.01 -29.55
N ASN A 648 -34.71 -25.82 -28.26
CA ASN A 648 -34.54 -24.52 -27.62
C ASN A 648 -33.08 -24.19 -27.22
N GLY A 649 -32.13 -24.92 -27.77
CA GLY A 649 -30.71 -24.88 -27.32
C GLY A 649 -29.92 -23.63 -27.74
N ARG A 650 -30.42 -22.80 -28.68
CA ARG A 650 -29.69 -21.64 -29.20
C ARG A 650 -30.05 -20.36 -28.42
N ALA A 651 -31.19 -19.75 -28.78
CA ALA A 651 -31.56 -18.43 -28.22
C ALA A 651 -32.02 -18.48 -26.75
N ALA A 652 -32.76 -19.52 -26.36
CA ALA A 652 -33.25 -19.63 -24.99
C ALA A 652 -32.11 -19.87 -23.98
N VAL A 653 -31.18 -20.79 -24.29
CA VAL A 653 -30.03 -21.05 -23.42
C VAL A 653 -29.13 -19.80 -23.32
N MET A 654 -28.94 -19.06 -24.43
CA MET A 654 -28.16 -17.82 -24.41
C MET A 654 -28.79 -16.76 -23.51
N ARG A 655 -30.12 -16.59 -23.57
CA ARG A 655 -30.84 -15.69 -22.64
C ARG A 655 -30.61 -16.07 -21.18
N TRP A 656 -30.76 -17.36 -20.84
CA TRP A 656 -30.51 -17.81 -19.46
C TRP A 656 -29.05 -17.62 -19.00
N LYS A 657 -28.08 -17.76 -19.90
CA LYS A 657 -26.67 -17.45 -19.61
C LYS A 657 -26.45 -15.98 -19.32
N ILE A 658 -27.00 -15.10 -20.16
CA ILE A 658 -26.93 -13.65 -19.95
C ILE A 658 -27.55 -13.30 -18.59
N THR A 659 -28.77 -13.81 -18.31
CA THR A 659 -29.44 -13.58 -17.02
C THR A 659 -28.61 -14.08 -15.84
N ALA A 660 -27.99 -15.26 -15.94
CA ALA A 660 -27.11 -15.80 -14.89
C ALA A 660 -25.88 -14.92 -14.69
N CYS A 661 -25.25 -14.45 -15.77
CA CYS A 661 -24.10 -13.53 -15.67
C CYS A 661 -24.50 -12.17 -15.06
N VAL A 662 -25.66 -11.63 -15.43
CA VAL A 662 -26.19 -10.36 -14.84
C VAL A 662 -26.44 -10.54 -13.34
N VAL A 663 -27.14 -11.60 -12.93
CA VAL A 663 -27.42 -11.88 -11.52
C VAL A 663 -26.11 -12.06 -10.73
N LEU A 664 -25.14 -12.78 -11.30
CA LEU A 664 -23.83 -12.94 -10.69
C LEU A 664 -23.11 -11.60 -10.53
N THR A 665 -23.10 -10.76 -11.57
CA THR A 665 -22.43 -9.45 -11.54
C THR A 665 -23.05 -8.52 -10.52
N ILE A 666 -24.38 -8.45 -10.46
CA ILE A 666 -25.11 -7.69 -9.43
C ILE A 666 -24.75 -8.21 -8.04
N GLY A 667 -24.78 -9.54 -7.85
CA GLY A 667 -24.44 -10.16 -6.57
C GLY A 667 -22.99 -9.88 -6.13
N LEU A 668 -22.02 -9.94 -7.04
CA LEU A 668 -20.62 -9.61 -6.72
C LEU A 668 -20.44 -8.12 -6.41
N THR A 669 -21.07 -7.24 -7.17
CA THR A 669 -21.03 -5.79 -6.92
C THR A 669 -21.65 -5.45 -5.56
N ALA A 670 -22.83 -6.02 -5.26
CA ALA A 670 -23.48 -5.84 -3.97
C ALA A 670 -22.67 -6.40 -2.80
N ALA A 671 -21.99 -7.54 -2.98
CA ALA A 671 -21.14 -8.10 -1.95
C ALA A 671 -19.92 -7.21 -1.67
N VAL A 672 -19.20 -6.76 -2.69
CA VAL A 672 -18.00 -5.92 -2.54
C VAL A 672 -18.34 -4.60 -1.87
N TYR A 673 -19.26 -3.85 -2.45
CA TYR A 673 -19.62 -2.52 -1.92
C TYR A 673 -20.51 -2.58 -0.69
N GLY A 674 -21.26 -3.67 -0.50
CA GLY A 674 -21.99 -3.92 0.74
C GLY A 674 -21.05 -4.13 1.94
N ILE A 675 -19.97 -4.90 1.75
CA ILE A 675 -18.91 -5.06 2.77
C ILE A 675 -18.23 -3.73 3.04
N ASP A 676 -17.86 -2.98 1.99
CA ASP A 676 -17.18 -1.69 2.10
C ASP A 676 -18.03 -0.69 2.88
N ILE A 677 -19.28 -0.46 2.47
CA ILE A 677 -20.20 0.46 3.15
C ILE A 677 -20.49 0.01 4.57
N TRP A 678 -20.67 -1.30 4.81
CA TRP A 678 -20.90 -1.84 6.15
C TRP A 678 -19.74 -1.52 7.10
N ASN A 679 -18.51 -1.77 6.67
CA ASN A 679 -17.31 -1.51 7.48
C ASN A 679 -17.12 -0.01 7.74
N LEU A 680 -17.28 0.83 6.72
CA LEU A 680 -17.15 2.27 6.85
C LEU A 680 -18.24 2.87 7.74
N HIS A 681 -19.49 2.39 7.63
CA HIS A 681 -20.56 2.78 8.52
C HIS A 681 -20.27 2.41 9.98
N HIS A 682 -19.66 1.26 10.21
CA HIS A 682 -19.31 0.83 11.57
C HIS A 682 -18.15 1.65 12.17
N ILE A 683 -17.23 2.14 11.34
CA ILE A 683 -16.03 2.89 11.77
C ILE A 683 -16.33 4.37 11.97
N TYR A 684 -16.95 5.00 10.96
CA TYR A 684 -17.14 6.47 10.89
C TYR A 684 -18.57 6.91 11.22
N GLY A 685 -19.54 6.00 11.26
CA GLY A 685 -20.94 6.35 11.25
C GLY A 685 -21.37 6.94 9.89
N MET A 686 -22.65 7.17 9.72
CA MET A 686 -23.22 7.90 8.58
C MET A 686 -24.42 8.71 9.09
N PRO A 687 -24.19 9.74 9.92
CA PRO A 687 -25.28 10.55 10.45
C PRO A 687 -25.91 11.39 9.33
N TYR A 688 -27.19 11.65 9.41
CA TYR A 688 -27.91 12.59 8.54
C TYR A 688 -27.89 12.24 7.04
N LEU A 689 -28.03 10.95 6.67
CA LEU A 689 -28.10 10.48 5.27
C LEU A 689 -29.21 11.15 4.43
N ALA A 690 -30.25 11.69 5.07
CA ALA A 690 -31.33 12.43 4.42
C ALA A 690 -30.95 13.90 4.12
N ALA A 691 -29.83 14.41 4.64
CA ALA A 691 -29.39 15.77 4.39
C ALA A 691 -29.10 15.99 2.90
N PRO A 692 -29.30 17.23 2.38
CA PRO A 692 -28.87 17.59 1.04
C PRO A 692 -27.38 17.28 0.82
N ALA A 693 -26.99 16.83 -0.36
CA ALA A 693 -25.59 16.50 -0.63
C ALA A 693 -24.67 17.73 -0.57
N LEU A 694 -25.21 18.94 -0.82
CA LEU A 694 -24.50 20.22 -0.62
C LEU A 694 -24.13 20.49 0.84
N SER A 695 -24.70 19.74 1.80
CA SER A 695 -24.26 19.81 3.20
C SER A 695 -22.81 19.33 3.39
N LEU A 696 -22.23 18.66 2.39
CA LEU A 696 -20.84 18.26 2.32
C LEU A 696 -20.05 19.22 1.43
N THR A 697 -19.10 19.96 1.99
CA THR A 697 -18.39 21.05 1.29
C THR A 697 -17.66 20.57 0.04
N PHE A 698 -17.08 19.38 0.06
CA PHE A 698 -16.35 18.80 -1.06
C PHE A 698 -17.24 18.36 -2.25
N LEU A 699 -18.58 18.39 -2.10
CA LEU A 699 -19.53 18.06 -3.17
C LEU A 699 -20.11 19.31 -3.88
N GLU A 700 -19.75 20.50 -3.47
CA GLU A 700 -20.29 21.76 -4.02
C GLU A 700 -20.21 21.80 -5.56
N ASN A 701 -19.06 21.47 -6.13
CA ASN A 701 -18.83 21.48 -7.57
C ASN A 701 -18.87 20.08 -8.21
N ALA A 702 -19.32 19.06 -7.46
CA ALA A 702 -19.30 17.70 -7.95
C ALA A 702 -20.26 17.49 -9.14
N TRP A 703 -19.70 16.99 -10.24
CA TRP A 703 -20.41 16.66 -11.48
C TRP A 703 -21.30 17.81 -12.01
N GLY A 704 -20.75 19.04 -12.03
CA GLY A 704 -21.45 20.18 -12.62
C GLY A 704 -22.70 20.62 -11.87
N GLY A 705 -22.72 20.48 -10.53
CA GLY A 705 -23.84 20.91 -9.69
C GLY A 705 -24.94 19.86 -9.48
N LEU A 706 -24.74 18.63 -9.94
CA LEU A 706 -25.73 17.55 -9.72
C LEU A 706 -26.01 17.29 -8.23
N ALA A 707 -25.02 17.50 -7.39
CA ALA A 707 -25.13 17.38 -5.93
C ALA A 707 -26.21 18.30 -5.34
N GLY A 708 -26.47 19.46 -5.94
CA GLY A 708 -27.49 20.41 -5.49
C GLY A 708 -28.93 19.88 -5.50
N HIS A 709 -29.22 18.80 -6.22
CA HIS A 709 -30.55 18.23 -6.36
C HIS A 709 -30.75 16.91 -5.60
N LEU A 710 -29.74 16.46 -4.86
CA LEU A 710 -29.72 15.13 -4.24
C LEU A 710 -29.53 15.22 -2.73
N SER A 711 -30.01 14.18 -2.03
CA SER A 711 -29.58 13.90 -0.66
C SER A 711 -28.25 13.13 -0.65
N ILE A 712 -27.58 13.07 0.51
CA ILE A 712 -26.35 12.26 0.70
C ILE A 712 -26.62 10.79 0.34
N SER A 713 -27.76 10.24 0.77
CA SER A 713 -28.17 8.88 0.38
C SER A 713 -28.41 8.74 -1.12
N GLY A 714 -29.02 9.76 -1.77
CA GLY A 714 -29.20 9.80 -3.21
C GLY A 714 -27.89 9.81 -3.97
N TRP A 715 -26.92 10.58 -3.50
CA TRP A 715 -25.54 10.61 -4.05
C TRP A 715 -24.88 9.24 -3.96
N LEU A 716 -24.96 8.58 -2.81
CA LEU A 716 -24.40 7.24 -2.57
C LEU A 716 -25.03 6.19 -3.49
N ILE A 717 -26.34 6.25 -3.72
CA ILE A 717 -27.06 5.38 -4.67
C ILE A 717 -26.57 5.61 -6.10
N ILE A 718 -26.36 6.85 -6.52
CA ILE A 718 -25.85 7.15 -7.86
C ILE A 718 -24.44 6.58 -8.03
N LEU A 719 -23.57 6.73 -7.06
CA LEU A 719 -22.23 6.14 -7.10
C LEU A 719 -22.31 4.61 -7.23
N LEU A 720 -23.17 3.95 -6.50
CA LEU A 720 -23.39 2.50 -6.62
C LEU A 720 -23.90 2.10 -8.01
N LEU A 721 -24.81 2.90 -8.59
CA LEU A 721 -25.31 2.66 -9.95
C LEU A 721 -24.21 2.83 -11.00
N VAL A 722 -23.36 3.83 -10.89
CA VAL A 722 -22.20 4.02 -11.79
C VAL A 722 -21.27 2.82 -11.70
N ARG A 723 -20.95 2.35 -10.50
CA ARG A 723 -20.11 1.17 -10.27
C ARG A 723 -20.75 -0.10 -10.88
N LEU A 724 -22.07 -0.26 -10.74
CA LEU A 724 -22.80 -1.36 -11.36
C LEU A 724 -22.78 -1.29 -12.89
N VAL A 725 -22.90 -0.11 -13.48
CA VAL A 725 -22.81 0.08 -14.95
C VAL A 725 -21.41 -0.36 -15.44
N VAL A 726 -20.34 0.03 -14.76
CA VAL A 726 -18.96 -0.40 -15.09
C VAL A 726 -18.84 -1.93 -14.99
N ALA A 727 -19.40 -2.53 -13.95
CA ALA A 727 -19.40 -3.98 -13.75
C ALA A 727 -20.18 -4.71 -14.87
N LEU A 728 -21.35 -4.22 -15.28
CA LEU A 728 -22.15 -4.78 -16.37
C LEU A 728 -21.47 -4.61 -17.74
N PHE A 729 -20.81 -3.47 -17.97
CA PHE A 729 -19.97 -3.27 -19.16
C PHE A 729 -18.84 -4.30 -19.23
N THR A 730 -18.16 -4.50 -18.10
CA THR A 730 -17.10 -5.52 -17.98
C THR A 730 -17.62 -6.93 -18.23
N MET A 731 -18.81 -7.26 -17.71
CA MET A 731 -19.49 -8.54 -17.95
C MET A 731 -19.75 -8.74 -19.45
N THR A 732 -20.27 -7.74 -20.15
CA THR A 732 -20.52 -7.85 -21.59
C THR A 732 -19.24 -8.06 -22.39
N ALA A 733 -18.17 -7.33 -22.06
CA ALA A 733 -16.85 -7.52 -22.63
C ALA A 733 -16.32 -8.95 -22.38
N ALA A 734 -16.45 -9.46 -21.15
CA ALA A 734 -16.05 -10.82 -20.78
C ALA A 734 -16.83 -11.90 -21.56
N MET A 735 -18.12 -11.71 -21.79
CA MET A 735 -18.92 -12.63 -22.60
C MET A 735 -18.50 -12.64 -24.08
N LEU A 736 -18.16 -11.48 -24.65
CA LEU A 736 -17.63 -11.38 -26.01
C LEU A 736 -16.29 -12.10 -26.14
N VAL A 737 -15.40 -11.93 -25.15
CA VAL A 737 -14.12 -12.64 -25.06
C VAL A 737 -14.35 -14.14 -24.93
N SER A 738 -15.28 -14.58 -24.09
CA SER A 738 -15.65 -15.98 -23.92
C SER A 738 -16.05 -16.63 -25.25
N ARG A 739 -16.86 -15.93 -26.05
CA ARG A 739 -17.28 -16.39 -27.39
C ARG A 739 -16.11 -16.46 -28.39
N ALA A 740 -15.22 -15.47 -28.35
CA ALA A 740 -14.05 -15.44 -29.23
C ALA A 740 -13.05 -16.55 -28.88
N ILE A 741 -12.80 -16.81 -27.61
CA ILE A 741 -11.96 -17.91 -27.11
C ILE A 741 -12.56 -19.25 -27.53
N GLY A 742 -13.87 -19.44 -27.37
CA GLY A 742 -14.57 -20.65 -27.74
C GLY A 742 -14.42 -20.99 -29.21
N LYS A 743 -14.64 -20.03 -30.12
CA LYS A 743 -14.55 -20.22 -31.56
C LYS A 743 -13.12 -20.40 -32.09
N LYS A 744 -12.17 -19.60 -31.61
CA LYS A 744 -10.81 -19.55 -32.18
C LYS A 744 -9.76 -20.34 -31.38
N GLY A 745 -10.12 -20.87 -30.18
CA GLY A 745 -9.19 -21.56 -29.30
C GLY A 745 -8.06 -20.67 -28.74
N ASN A 746 -8.07 -19.38 -29.02
CA ASN A 746 -7.01 -18.45 -28.66
C ASN A 746 -7.17 -17.91 -27.23
N ARG A 747 -6.55 -18.59 -26.28
CA ARG A 747 -6.60 -18.21 -24.85
C ARG A 747 -5.84 -16.92 -24.52
N ALA A 748 -4.97 -16.46 -25.41
CA ALA A 748 -4.21 -15.21 -25.18
C ALA A 748 -5.08 -13.94 -25.28
N LEU A 749 -6.30 -14.03 -25.82
CA LEU A 749 -7.25 -12.92 -25.86
C LEU A 749 -7.70 -12.45 -24.46
N MET A 750 -7.81 -13.38 -23.49
CA MET A 750 -8.27 -13.05 -22.16
C MET A 750 -7.33 -12.09 -21.40
N PRO A 751 -6.02 -12.39 -21.23
CA PRO A 751 -5.12 -11.46 -20.57
C PRO A 751 -4.98 -10.12 -21.31
N ALA A 752 -5.07 -10.12 -22.65
CA ALA A 752 -5.01 -8.88 -23.41
C ALA A 752 -6.23 -7.97 -23.19
N VAL A 753 -7.44 -8.55 -23.14
CA VAL A 753 -8.66 -7.77 -22.87
C VAL A 753 -8.71 -7.36 -21.39
N LEU A 754 -8.28 -8.22 -20.48
CA LEU A 754 -8.15 -7.87 -19.05
C LEU A 754 -7.20 -6.68 -18.87
N ALA A 755 -6.02 -6.71 -19.50
CA ALA A 755 -5.08 -5.60 -19.46
C ALA A 755 -5.69 -4.31 -20.05
N GLY A 756 -6.45 -4.41 -21.14
CA GLY A 756 -7.16 -3.28 -21.74
C GLY A 756 -8.24 -2.69 -20.83
N VAL A 757 -9.00 -3.53 -20.12
CA VAL A 757 -10.03 -3.07 -19.16
C VAL A 757 -9.37 -2.46 -17.91
N ILE A 758 -8.29 -3.05 -17.42
CA ILE A 758 -7.50 -2.49 -16.31
C ILE A 758 -6.95 -1.11 -16.69
N LEU A 759 -6.37 -0.98 -17.89
CA LEU A 759 -5.87 0.29 -18.40
C LEU A 759 -6.99 1.33 -18.52
N LEU A 760 -8.16 0.94 -19.00
CA LEU A 760 -9.31 1.84 -19.10
C LEU A 760 -9.80 2.29 -17.73
N VAL A 761 -9.90 1.40 -16.75
CA VAL A 761 -10.25 1.75 -15.36
C VAL A 761 -9.20 2.69 -14.76
N TRP A 762 -7.92 2.44 -15.04
CA TRP A 762 -6.83 3.30 -14.60
C TRP A 762 -6.90 4.70 -15.24
N ILE A 763 -7.14 4.79 -16.56
CA ILE A 763 -7.32 6.07 -17.26
C ILE A 763 -8.52 6.84 -16.68
N LEU A 764 -9.65 6.16 -16.47
CA LEU A 764 -10.82 6.79 -15.87
C LEU A 764 -10.52 7.31 -14.46
N HIS A 765 -9.77 6.55 -13.67
CA HIS A 765 -9.34 6.98 -12.34
C HIS A 765 -8.44 8.21 -12.40
N GLN A 766 -7.51 8.29 -13.35
CA GLN A 766 -6.66 9.48 -13.56
C GLN A 766 -7.47 10.69 -14.03
N VAL A 767 -8.42 10.50 -14.94
CA VAL A 767 -9.30 11.58 -15.44
C VAL A 767 -10.20 12.12 -14.30
N THR A 768 -10.71 11.26 -13.44
CA THR A 768 -11.50 11.71 -12.27
C THR A 768 -10.67 12.43 -11.19
N GLN A 769 -9.34 12.34 -11.24
CA GLN A 769 -8.45 13.13 -10.39
C GLN A 769 -8.14 14.52 -10.96
N LEU A 770 -8.35 14.72 -12.27
CA LEU A 770 -8.10 15.99 -12.97
C LEU A 770 -9.33 16.92 -12.96
N VAL A 771 -10.49 16.43 -12.56
CA VAL A 771 -11.76 17.16 -12.40
C VAL A 771 -12.09 17.29 -10.92
#